data_dfcfae348e3aa92b4d8eae30a0f7cd3d
#
_entry.id   dfcfae348e3aa92b4d8eae30a0f7cd3d
#
_cell.length_a   1.000
_cell.length_b   1.000
_cell.length_c   1.000
_cell.angle_alpha   90.00
_cell.angle_beta   90.00
_cell.angle_gamma   90.00
#
_symmetry.space_group_name_H-M   'P 1'
#
loop_
_entity.id
_entity.type
_entity.pdbx_description
1 polymer ?
#
loop_
_entity_poly.entity_id
_entity_poly.type
_entity_poly.pdbx_seq_one_letter_code
_entity_poly.pdbx_strand_id
1 'polypeptide(L)'
;MTRGTRSTALVLFLLAALALLAPLVGEQPVAGRVGSLLVFAGILEGLHGFRRSDPAAQRAAWQSAGISVLIGVLLINATWFMAGALVLLVAGWFAVDAARYAWVGLRGTSSAAPSRRWLLPALGNTAIVVLILVLRGRAASWTVAVVGALRILGTAWNVLAAPVFTSADSGETVIDDLGLRNEPEAVALAERLQEEERSRAWVDRGWITGFIVTLFAIHVGRMGFDRTALGLMSPGVAVLGDLFIALVAAYVIVVPARLAWRRTTRAIERRVWHWSVAAPVRPRTARALVRRWLEGRMRFAIRLRDARYSWRTAFSRGLQIGLPFAAVLAATIPVWGMSWYFDTENWASGVWNSWAEARADTWREAMVEAVVAREPAGSGAEAFAVAPPGTTGPDDFAFIVIGDTGEGDASQHVLRDQLLTAAADEAVKFVVLSSDVVYPTGAMKDYEANFWLPFKGIEIPVYAIPGNHDWYDALEGFIATFLEPEAARAAMRARVEVDNRITSTTDARIDSLIGTASRLRAEYRVPTARQRAPFFQVNTERFELLAVDTGVARRLDRAQQRWLEAALEAARGKFIMVVLGHPLYAGGLYQADGQDDFAAIHRLLRDHGVQVVMAGDTHDLEYYVERHDTPGGPQTLRHFVNGGGGAYLSFGTALSWPREPAASTWAFYPGRARVEAKINAATPGWKWPLWWWTRQFDAWPFSAEWLSAAFDYNVAPFYQSFVEVRVEPSLGRVRLLPWGVHGRLRWGDLQSSSDVMPAGRSSHDPVEWVIPMPLGGDAPAPPAMR
;
A
#
# COMPACT_ATOMS: atom_id res chain seq x y z
N MET A 1 12.70 -22.23 -34.74
CA MET A 1 11.82 -21.54 -33.78
C MET A 1 11.02 -22.55 -32.96
N THR A 2 11.12 -22.51 -31.66
CA THR A 2 10.34 -23.40 -30.76
C THR A 2 8.88 -22.95 -30.65
N ARG A 3 7.96 -23.88 -30.30
CA ARG A 3 6.55 -23.53 -30.06
C ARG A 3 6.39 -22.40 -29.04
N GLY A 4 7.19 -22.43 -27.99
CA GLY A 4 7.14 -21.40 -26.93
C GLY A 4 7.57 -20.00 -27.41
N THR A 5 8.52 -19.90 -28.36
CA THR A 5 8.91 -18.62 -28.96
C THR A 5 7.76 -18.02 -29.78
N ARG A 6 7.05 -18.86 -30.54
CA ARG A 6 5.88 -18.43 -31.35
C ARG A 6 4.74 -17.97 -30.45
N SER A 7 4.45 -18.71 -29.37
CA SER A 7 3.38 -18.35 -28.41
C SER A 7 3.68 -17.03 -27.71
N THR A 8 4.91 -16.83 -27.24
CA THR A 8 5.32 -15.55 -26.60
C THR A 8 5.20 -14.39 -27.57
N ALA A 9 5.67 -14.56 -28.82
CA ALA A 9 5.56 -13.52 -29.83
C ALA A 9 4.09 -13.19 -30.17
N LEU A 10 3.23 -14.21 -30.29
CA LEU A 10 1.80 -14.00 -30.51
C LEU A 10 1.15 -13.19 -29.41
N VAL A 11 1.42 -13.52 -28.15
CA VAL A 11 0.92 -12.73 -26.99
C VAL A 11 1.41 -11.29 -27.07
N LEU A 12 2.69 -11.05 -27.39
CA LEU A 12 3.21 -9.71 -27.56
C LEU A 12 2.54 -8.93 -28.70
N PHE A 13 2.23 -9.59 -29.83
CA PHE A 13 1.46 -8.95 -30.91
C PHE A 13 0.05 -8.57 -30.46
N LEU A 14 -0.62 -9.42 -29.68
CA LEU A 14 -1.94 -9.11 -29.12
C LEU A 14 -1.86 -7.94 -28.13
N LEU A 15 -0.85 -7.89 -27.26
CA LEU A 15 -0.63 -6.77 -26.35
C LEU A 15 -0.37 -5.45 -27.09
N ALA A 16 0.38 -5.49 -28.21
CA ALA A 16 0.60 -4.32 -29.04
C ALA A 16 -0.70 -3.82 -29.69
N ALA A 17 -1.54 -4.74 -30.18
CA ALA A 17 -2.86 -4.39 -30.70
C ALA A 17 -3.75 -3.76 -29.61
N LEU A 18 -3.78 -4.33 -28.43
CA LEU A 18 -4.51 -3.76 -27.28
C LEU A 18 -3.99 -2.37 -26.91
N ALA A 19 -2.67 -2.15 -26.97
CA ALA A 19 -2.09 -0.84 -26.72
C ALA A 19 -2.55 0.20 -27.73
N LEU A 20 -2.67 -0.15 -29.01
CA LEU A 20 -3.21 0.72 -30.06
C LEU A 20 -4.70 1.02 -29.87
N LEU A 21 -5.47 0.06 -29.36
CA LEU A 21 -6.90 0.23 -29.10
C LEU A 21 -7.19 0.95 -27.78
N ALA A 22 -6.19 1.13 -26.93
CA ALA A 22 -6.36 1.74 -25.61
C ALA A 22 -7.07 3.11 -25.62
N PRO A 23 -6.87 4.03 -26.59
CA PRO A 23 -7.61 5.29 -26.66
C PRO A 23 -9.11 5.16 -26.93
N LEU A 24 -9.54 4.01 -27.45
CA LEU A 24 -10.94 3.78 -27.87
C LEU A 24 -11.76 3.09 -26.79
N VAL A 25 -11.15 2.62 -25.71
CA VAL A 25 -11.80 1.78 -24.69
C VAL A 25 -11.79 2.48 -23.34
N GLY A 26 -12.96 2.77 -22.76
CA GLY A 26 -13.19 3.14 -21.36
C GLY A 26 -12.71 4.53 -20.93
N GLU A 27 -13.11 4.95 -19.76
CA GLU A 27 -12.93 6.29 -19.18
C GLU A 27 -11.54 6.50 -18.55
N GLN A 28 -10.80 5.45 -18.31
CA GLN A 28 -9.50 5.48 -17.63
C GLN A 28 -8.37 6.13 -18.47
N PRO A 29 -7.35 6.75 -17.84
CA PRO A 29 -6.23 7.35 -18.55
C PRO A 29 -5.48 6.35 -19.45
N VAL A 30 -5.31 6.68 -20.72
CA VAL A 30 -4.62 5.84 -21.71
C VAL A 30 -3.20 5.49 -21.27
N ALA A 31 -2.52 6.40 -20.55
CA ALA A 31 -1.18 6.19 -20.03
C ALA A 31 -1.12 4.98 -19.08
N GLY A 32 -2.04 4.86 -18.14
CA GLY A 32 -2.09 3.72 -17.20
C GLY A 32 -2.29 2.39 -17.92
N ARG A 33 -3.22 2.35 -18.87
CA ARG A 33 -3.50 1.14 -19.69
C ARG A 33 -2.30 0.69 -20.51
N VAL A 34 -1.69 1.61 -21.24
CA VAL A 34 -0.50 1.32 -22.05
C VAL A 34 0.69 0.95 -21.17
N GLY A 35 0.82 1.63 -20.03
CA GLY A 35 1.84 1.32 -19.03
C GLY A 35 1.75 -0.11 -18.54
N SER A 36 0.55 -0.57 -18.21
CA SER A 36 0.29 -1.96 -17.77
C SER A 36 0.66 -2.97 -18.85
N LEU A 37 0.29 -2.71 -20.11
CA LEU A 37 0.65 -3.57 -21.23
C LEU A 37 2.16 -3.63 -21.46
N LEU A 38 2.88 -2.52 -21.24
CA LEU A 38 4.35 -2.47 -21.33
C LEU A 38 5.03 -3.25 -20.20
N VAL A 39 4.51 -3.16 -18.96
CA VAL A 39 5.00 -3.97 -17.85
C VAL A 39 4.87 -5.43 -18.18
N PHE A 40 3.71 -5.86 -18.67
CA PHE A 40 3.47 -7.25 -19.04
C PHE A 40 4.36 -7.72 -20.19
N ALA A 41 4.54 -6.91 -21.21
CA ALA A 41 5.44 -7.21 -22.34
C ALA A 41 6.90 -7.34 -21.88
N GLY A 42 7.37 -6.46 -20.99
CA GLY A 42 8.70 -6.53 -20.39
C GLY A 42 8.90 -7.81 -19.58
N ILE A 43 7.90 -8.22 -18.78
CA ILE A 43 7.93 -9.48 -18.05
C ILE A 43 8.09 -10.67 -19.02
N LEU A 44 7.30 -10.73 -20.08
CA LEU A 44 7.39 -11.81 -21.08
C LEU A 44 8.75 -11.86 -21.77
N GLU A 45 9.33 -10.69 -22.10
CA GLU A 45 10.69 -10.61 -22.67
C GLU A 45 11.73 -11.10 -21.69
N GLY A 46 11.66 -10.69 -20.43
CA GLY A 46 12.57 -11.10 -19.35
C GLY A 46 12.53 -12.62 -19.14
N LEU A 47 11.33 -13.20 -19.07
CA LEU A 47 11.14 -14.65 -18.96
C LEU A 47 11.69 -15.39 -20.18
N HIS A 48 11.47 -14.84 -21.38
CA HIS A 48 12.05 -15.41 -22.60
C HIS A 48 13.59 -15.29 -22.63
N GLY A 49 14.14 -14.22 -22.05
CA GLY A 49 15.58 -13.99 -21.88
C GLY A 49 16.30 -15.13 -21.16
N PHE A 50 15.64 -15.80 -20.20
CA PHE A 50 16.21 -17.02 -19.55
C PHE A 50 16.51 -18.16 -20.52
N ARG A 51 15.86 -18.19 -21.66
CA ARG A 51 15.98 -19.26 -22.69
C ARG A 51 17.08 -18.99 -23.72
N ARG A 52 17.76 -17.83 -23.65
CA ARG A 52 18.84 -17.50 -24.59
C ARG A 52 20.11 -18.22 -24.22
N SER A 53 20.78 -18.76 -25.22
CA SER A 53 22.04 -19.50 -25.05
C SER A 53 23.24 -18.60 -24.76
N ASP A 54 23.27 -17.45 -25.39
CA ASP A 54 24.36 -16.49 -25.25
C ASP A 54 24.15 -15.57 -24.02
N PRO A 55 25.14 -15.50 -23.09
CA PRO A 55 25.06 -14.62 -21.92
C PRO A 55 24.96 -13.12 -22.25
N ALA A 56 25.50 -12.67 -23.39
CA ALA A 56 25.38 -11.28 -23.81
C ALA A 56 23.97 -10.97 -24.32
N ALA A 57 23.40 -11.87 -25.14
CA ALA A 57 22.02 -11.77 -25.58
C ALA A 57 21.02 -11.89 -24.42
N GLN A 58 21.31 -12.71 -23.41
CA GLN A 58 20.53 -12.83 -22.20
C GLN A 58 20.50 -11.50 -21.40
N ARG A 59 21.68 -10.90 -21.17
CA ARG A 59 21.78 -9.58 -20.49
C ARG A 59 21.04 -8.49 -21.26
N ALA A 60 21.20 -8.44 -22.57
CA ALA A 60 20.51 -7.47 -23.42
C ALA A 60 18.98 -7.61 -23.34
N ALA A 61 18.45 -8.86 -23.29
CA ALA A 61 17.04 -9.10 -23.10
C ALA A 61 16.53 -8.62 -21.74
N TRP A 62 17.28 -8.85 -20.67
CA TRP A 62 16.88 -8.39 -19.34
C TRP A 62 16.96 -6.89 -19.18
N GLN A 63 17.95 -6.24 -19.79
CA GLN A 63 18.02 -4.79 -19.86
C GLN A 63 16.81 -4.21 -20.61
N SER A 64 16.48 -4.76 -21.78
CA SER A 64 15.30 -4.35 -22.55
C SER A 64 13.99 -4.56 -21.76
N ALA A 65 13.86 -5.73 -21.13
CA ALA A 65 12.73 -6.06 -20.27
C ALA A 65 12.58 -5.08 -19.09
N GLY A 66 13.67 -4.82 -18.37
CA GLY A 66 13.69 -3.89 -17.24
C GLY A 66 13.27 -2.48 -17.63
N ILE A 67 13.64 -2.05 -18.83
CA ILE A 67 13.27 -0.74 -19.36
C ILE A 67 11.79 -0.69 -19.72
N SER A 68 11.25 -1.72 -20.38
CA SER A 68 9.83 -1.78 -20.68
C SER A 68 8.99 -1.74 -19.40
N VAL A 69 9.43 -2.45 -18.34
CA VAL A 69 8.79 -2.41 -17.02
C VAL A 69 8.90 -1.01 -16.40
N LEU A 70 10.08 -0.39 -16.42
CA LEU A 70 10.27 0.95 -15.85
C LEU A 70 9.40 1.99 -16.55
N ILE A 71 9.39 1.99 -17.89
CA ILE A 71 8.51 2.90 -18.65
C ILE A 71 7.04 2.62 -18.35
N GLY A 72 6.67 1.35 -18.25
CA GLY A 72 5.32 0.96 -17.90
C GLY A 72 4.89 1.47 -16.53
N VAL A 73 5.72 1.30 -15.51
CA VAL A 73 5.47 1.81 -14.15
C VAL A 73 5.38 3.35 -14.15
N LEU A 74 6.26 4.04 -14.87
CA LEU A 74 6.19 5.49 -14.99
C LEU A 74 4.91 5.96 -15.69
N LEU A 75 4.42 5.23 -16.70
CA LEU A 75 3.16 5.56 -17.38
C LEU A 75 1.93 5.28 -16.51
N ILE A 76 1.94 4.21 -15.71
CA ILE A 76 0.88 3.93 -14.73
C ILE A 76 0.78 5.09 -13.74
N ASN A 77 1.92 5.61 -13.32
CA ASN A 77 2.02 6.73 -12.39
C ASN A 77 2.19 8.09 -13.09
N ALA A 78 1.76 8.23 -14.35
CA ALA A 78 1.95 9.46 -15.14
C ALA A 78 1.24 10.68 -14.55
N THR A 79 0.22 10.49 -13.72
CA THR A 79 -0.43 11.56 -12.95
C THR A 79 0.48 12.19 -11.89
N TRP A 80 1.54 11.49 -11.47
CA TRP A 80 2.49 11.92 -10.46
C TRP A 80 3.70 12.68 -11.04
N PHE A 81 3.90 12.59 -12.34
CA PHE A 81 5.01 13.24 -13.03
C PHE A 81 4.49 14.28 -14.02
N MET A 82 5.20 15.38 -14.17
CA MET A 82 4.90 16.32 -15.24
C MET A 82 4.89 15.57 -16.57
N ALA A 83 3.75 15.53 -17.23
CA ALA A 83 3.57 14.80 -18.50
C ALA A 83 4.64 15.17 -19.55
N GLY A 84 5.12 16.43 -19.57
CA GLY A 84 6.19 16.88 -20.42
C GLY A 84 7.56 16.27 -20.11
N ALA A 85 7.90 16.10 -18.83
CA ALA A 85 9.17 15.48 -18.41
C ALA A 85 9.19 13.99 -18.75
N LEU A 86 8.08 13.29 -18.54
CA LEU A 86 7.92 11.88 -18.89
C LEU A 86 8.09 11.65 -20.39
N VAL A 87 7.46 12.50 -21.22
CA VAL A 87 7.57 12.45 -22.69
C VAL A 87 9.02 12.64 -23.14
N LEU A 88 9.76 13.58 -22.54
CA LEU A 88 11.16 13.80 -22.85
C LEU A 88 12.07 12.65 -22.39
N LEU A 89 11.78 12.06 -21.23
CA LEU A 89 12.53 10.91 -20.71
C LEU A 89 12.34 9.68 -21.62
N VAL A 90 11.13 9.42 -22.06
CA VAL A 90 10.80 8.34 -23.00
C VAL A 90 11.43 8.60 -24.37
N ALA A 91 11.37 9.83 -24.90
CA ALA A 91 12.03 10.22 -26.14
C ALA A 91 13.56 10.06 -26.06
N GLY A 92 14.16 10.54 -24.97
CA GLY A 92 15.61 10.39 -24.72
C GLY A 92 16.04 8.93 -24.68
N TRP A 93 15.23 8.07 -24.08
CA TRP A 93 15.50 6.64 -24.06
C TRP A 93 15.50 6.03 -25.46
N PHE A 94 14.46 6.27 -26.27
CA PHE A 94 14.43 5.77 -27.65
C PHE A 94 15.57 6.32 -28.50
N ALA A 95 16.02 7.55 -28.23
CA ALA A 95 17.20 8.13 -28.88
C ALA A 95 18.48 7.35 -28.53
N VAL A 96 18.67 6.99 -27.27
CA VAL A 96 19.80 6.16 -26.82
C VAL A 96 19.76 4.77 -27.45
N ASP A 97 18.61 4.13 -27.50
CA ASP A 97 18.44 2.81 -28.13
C ASP A 97 18.67 2.90 -29.64
N ALA A 98 18.19 3.95 -30.32
CA ALA A 98 18.47 4.19 -31.73
C ALA A 98 19.96 4.30 -31.99
N ALA A 99 20.67 5.13 -31.21
CA ALA A 99 22.11 5.30 -31.30
C ALA A 99 22.87 3.98 -31.07
N ARG A 100 22.46 3.20 -30.08
CA ARG A 100 23.04 1.89 -29.78
C ARG A 100 22.86 0.89 -30.94
N TYR A 101 21.66 0.77 -31.48
CA TYR A 101 21.41 -0.13 -32.62
C TYR A 101 22.15 0.33 -33.89
N ALA A 102 22.21 1.62 -34.15
CA ALA A 102 22.98 2.17 -35.24
C ALA A 102 24.49 1.86 -35.09
N TRP A 103 25.02 2.06 -33.87
CA TRP A 103 26.42 1.74 -33.55
C TRP A 103 26.73 0.26 -33.82
N VAL A 104 25.91 -0.65 -33.28
CA VAL A 104 26.05 -2.11 -33.46
C VAL A 104 25.91 -2.48 -34.95
N GLY A 105 24.99 -1.86 -35.66
CA GLY A 105 24.77 -2.10 -37.08
C GLY A 105 25.93 -1.66 -37.96
N LEU A 106 26.58 -0.53 -37.62
CA LEU A 106 27.66 0.08 -38.42
C LEU A 106 29.04 -0.42 -38.03
N ARG A 107 29.32 -0.65 -36.77
CA ARG A 107 30.66 -1.00 -36.27
C ARG A 107 30.81 -2.42 -35.78
N GLY A 108 29.68 -3.15 -35.58
CA GLY A 108 29.69 -4.46 -34.95
C GLY A 108 29.91 -4.38 -33.42
N THR A 109 30.18 -5.53 -32.82
CA THR A 109 30.60 -5.66 -31.42
C THR A 109 31.94 -6.40 -31.37
N SER A 110 32.60 -6.43 -30.22
CA SER A 110 33.82 -7.22 -30.00
C SER A 110 33.68 -8.71 -30.32
N SER A 111 32.47 -9.21 -30.45
CA SER A 111 32.15 -10.62 -30.73
C SER A 111 31.36 -10.87 -32.01
N ALA A 112 30.98 -9.83 -32.79
CA ALA A 112 30.17 -9.97 -34.00
C ALA A 112 30.47 -8.90 -35.03
N ALA A 113 30.58 -9.28 -36.32
CA ALA A 113 30.76 -8.38 -37.44
C ALA A 113 29.58 -7.42 -37.65
N PRO A 114 29.78 -6.26 -38.28
CA PRO A 114 28.70 -5.32 -38.60
C PRO A 114 27.59 -6.00 -39.35
N SER A 115 26.35 -5.70 -39.01
CA SER A 115 25.18 -6.31 -39.66
C SER A 115 24.08 -5.29 -39.87
N ARG A 116 23.74 -5.03 -41.13
CA ARG A 116 22.69 -4.09 -41.54
C ARG A 116 21.31 -4.39 -40.94
N ARG A 117 21.05 -5.61 -40.46
CA ARG A 117 19.80 -5.96 -39.76
C ARG A 117 19.51 -5.11 -38.50
N TRP A 118 20.55 -4.55 -37.88
CA TRP A 118 20.40 -3.68 -36.71
C TRP A 118 20.04 -2.24 -37.06
N LEU A 119 20.17 -1.83 -38.33
CA LEU A 119 19.77 -0.50 -38.78
C LEU A 119 18.24 -0.33 -38.79
N LEU A 120 17.47 -1.42 -38.97
CA LEU A 120 16.01 -1.37 -38.95
C LEU A 120 15.45 -0.98 -37.56
N PRO A 121 15.84 -1.61 -36.45
CA PRO A 121 15.49 -1.15 -35.12
C PRO A 121 15.99 0.27 -34.82
N ALA A 122 17.17 0.67 -35.30
CA ALA A 122 17.69 2.03 -35.15
C ALA A 122 16.76 3.07 -35.80
N LEU A 123 16.35 2.81 -37.06
CA LEU A 123 15.41 3.67 -37.78
C LEU A 123 14.05 3.70 -37.14
N GLY A 124 13.55 2.56 -36.64
CA GLY A 124 12.29 2.47 -35.93
C GLY A 124 12.29 3.32 -34.66
N ASN A 125 13.32 3.20 -33.84
CA ASN A 125 13.45 4.01 -32.63
C ASN A 125 13.62 5.50 -32.95
N THR A 126 14.35 5.86 -34.00
CA THR A 126 14.45 7.25 -34.45
C THR A 126 13.09 7.80 -34.89
N ALA A 127 12.30 7.03 -35.62
CA ALA A 127 10.95 7.41 -36.02
C ALA A 127 10.03 7.62 -34.79
N ILE A 128 10.16 6.80 -33.75
CA ILE A 128 9.44 6.96 -32.49
C ILE A 128 9.82 8.28 -31.81
N VAL A 129 11.12 8.63 -31.74
CA VAL A 129 11.58 9.90 -31.19
C VAL A 129 10.97 11.08 -31.92
N VAL A 130 11.03 11.06 -33.24
CA VAL A 130 10.42 12.10 -34.09
C VAL A 130 8.93 12.20 -33.86
N LEU A 131 8.23 11.07 -33.83
CA LEU A 131 6.78 11.02 -33.57
C LEU A 131 6.41 11.64 -32.21
N ILE A 132 7.15 11.28 -31.16
CA ILE A 132 6.96 11.84 -29.81
C ILE A 132 7.14 13.36 -29.82
N LEU A 133 8.19 13.86 -30.46
CA LEU A 133 8.50 15.28 -30.48
C LEU A 133 7.51 16.10 -31.33
N VAL A 134 7.02 15.54 -32.45
CA VAL A 134 6.04 16.18 -33.35
C VAL A 134 4.65 16.21 -32.75
N LEU A 135 4.23 15.13 -32.09
CA LEU A 135 2.88 15.02 -31.49
C LEU A 135 2.78 15.62 -30.09
N ARG A 136 3.85 16.17 -29.58
CA ARG A 136 3.91 16.78 -28.26
C ARG A 136 2.79 17.83 -28.10
N GLY A 137 1.82 17.49 -27.22
CA GLY A 137 0.74 18.40 -26.84
C GLY A 137 -0.53 18.39 -27.70
N ARG A 138 -0.58 17.64 -28.82
CA ARG A 138 -1.76 17.64 -29.74
C ARG A 138 -2.60 16.35 -29.73
N ALA A 139 -2.03 15.21 -29.34
CA ALA A 139 -2.73 13.93 -29.28
C ALA A 139 -2.08 13.00 -28.27
N ALA A 140 -1.96 13.44 -27.03
CA ALA A 140 -1.19 12.76 -25.98
C ALA A 140 -1.59 11.28 -25.82
N SER A 141 -2.88 10.96 -25.83
CA SER A 141 -3.40 9.60 -25.68
C SER A 141 -2.97 8.69 -26.82
N TRP A 142 -3.12 9.15 -28.08
CA TRP A 142 -2.70 8.37 -29.25
C TRP A 142 -1.18 8.23 -29.34
N THR A 143 -0.44 9.28 -28.95
CA THR A 143 1.03 9.22 -28.91
C THR A 143 1.50 8.13 -27.95
N VAL A 144 0.96 8.08 -26.72
CA VAL A 144 1.27 7.07 -25.74
C VAL A 144 0.90 5.65 -26.25
N ALA A 145 -0.27 5.52 -26.87
CA ALA A 145 -0.74 4.25 -27.42
C ALA A 145 0.18 3.71 -28.54
N VAL A 146 0.53 4.56 -29.50
CA VAL A 146 1.42 4.22 -30.63
C VAL A 146 2.82 3.89 -30.14
N VAL A 147 3.39 4.70 -29.26
CA VAL A 147 4.72 4.49 -28.69
C VAL A 147 4.77 3.19 -27.89
N GLY A 148 3.78 2.94 -27.07
CA GLY A 148 3.66 1.70 -26.30
C GLY A 148 3.55 0.47 -27.21
N ALA A 149 2.70 0.53 -28.23
CA ALA A 149 2.53 -0.55 -29.20
C ALA A 149 3.83 -0.84 -29.98
N LEU A 150 4.50 0.20 -30.44
CA LEU A 150 5.78 0.04 -31.17
C LEU A 150 6.87 -0.55 -30.26
N ARG A 151 6.91 -0.18 -28.99
CA ARG A 151 7.82 -0.77 -28.03
C ARG A 151 7.53 -2.26 -27.81
N ILE A 152 6.26 -2.63 -27.65
CA ILE A 152 5.83 -4.04 -27.50
C ILE A 152 6.15 -4.83 -28.78
N LEU A 153 5.95 -4.26 -29.98
CA LEU A 153 6.35 -4.88 -31.25
C LEU A 153 7.87 -5.08 -31.34
N GLY A 154 8.67 -4.11 -30.87
CA GLY A 154 10.13 -4.25 -30.74
C GLY A 154 10.51 -5.43 -29.84
N THR A 155 9.82 -5.59 -28.73
CA THR A 155 9.96 -6.74 -27.81
C THR A 155 9.60 -8.06 -28.52
N ALA A 156 8.51 -8.10 -29.27
CA ALA A 156 8.12 -9.28 -30.05
C ALA A 156 9.20 -9.64 -31.09
N TRP A 157 9.75 -8.65 -31.79
CA TRP A 157 10.85 -8.84 -32.69
C TRP A 157 12.09 -9.41 -32.03
N ASN A 158 12.48 -8.86 -30.85
CA ASN A 158 13.61 -9.36 -30.07
C ASN A 158 13.43 -10.82 -29.67
N VAL A 159 12.20 -11.20 -29.30
CA VAL A 159 11.83 -12.60 -28.97
C VAL A 159 11.97 -13.50 -30.17
N LEU A 160 11.55 -13.06 -31.38
CA LEU A 160 11.59 -13.87 -32.60
C LEU A 160 13.01 -14.00 -33.18
N ALA A 161 13.80 -12.93 -33.13
CA ALA A 161 15.12 -12.84 -33.75
C ALA A 161 16.23 -13.56 -32.97
N ALA A 162 16.03 -13.84 -31.70
CA ALA A 162 17.08 -14.39 -30.86
C ALA A 162 17.16 -15.93 -30.93
N PRO A 163 18.37 -16.49 -31.01
CA PRO A 163 18.57 -17.92 -30.92
C PRO A 163 18.17 -18.41 -29.52
N VAL A 164 17.34 -19.45 -29.49
CA VAL A 164 16.86 -20.10 -28.26
C VAL A 164 17.78 -21.25 -27.93
N PHE A 165 18.09 -21.36 -26.67
CA PHE A 165 18.88 -22.44 -26.08
C PHE A 165 18.24 -23.81 -26.39
N THR A 166 19.01 -24.72 -27.01
CA THR A 166 18.65 -26.12 -27.16
C THR A 166 19.52 -26.96 -26.23
N SER A 167 19.01 -28.10 -25.80
CA SER A 167 19.69 -28.99 -24.86
C SER A 167 21.05 -29.54 -25.34
N ALA A 168 21.37 -29.31 -26.63
CA ALA A 168 22.62 -29.73 -27.24
C ALA A 168 23.81 -28.76 -26.98
N ASP A 169 23.57 -27.52 -26.54
CA ASP A 169 24.60 -26.48 -26.45
C ASP A 169 25.43 -26.51 -25.14
N SER A 170 25.34 -27.57 -24.36
CA SER A 170 26.06 -27.69 -23.08
C SER A 170 27.48 -28.21 -23.19
N GLY A 171 28.26 -27.66 -24.12
CA GLY A 171 29.65 -28.10 -24.37
C GLY A 171 30.68 -27.77 -23.28
N GLU A 172 30.34 -26.89 -22.34
CA GLU A 172 31.20 -26.59 -21.20
C GLU A 172 31.09 -27.67 -20.10
N THR A 173 32.17 -28.35 -19.82
CA THR A 173 32.23 -29.37 -18.78
C THR A 173 32.45 -28.75 -17.38
N VAL A 174 32.08 -29.47 -16.33
CA VAL A 174 32.33 -29.03 -14.93
C VAL A 174 33.81 -28.78 -14.72
N ILE A 175 34.66 -29.44 -15.50
CA ILE A 175 36.12 -29.32 -15.54
C ILE A 175 36.55 -27.93 -15.97
N ASP A 176 35.92 -27.39 -17.00
CA ASP A 176 36.17 -26.03 -17.49
C ASP A 176 35.74 -25.00 -16.44
N ASP A 177 34.62 -25.23 -15.81
CA ASP A 177 34.10 -24.39 -14.71
C ASP A 177 35.04 -24.35 -13.51
N LEU A 178 35.70 -25.46 -13.19
CA LEU A 178 36.65 -25.56 -12.09
C LEU A 178 38.08 -25.14 -12.49
N GLY A 179 38.34 -24.96 -13.78
CA GLY A 179 39.68 -24.61 -14.30
C GLY A 179 40.70 -25.72 -14.14
N LEU A 180 40.28 -26.99 -14.16
CA LEU A 180 41.10 -28.17 -13.96
C LEU A 180 41.34 -28.95 -15.24
N ARG A 181 41.15 -28.35 -16.42
CA ARG A 181 41.27 -28.99 -17.74
C ARG A 181 42.66 -29.67 -17.97
N ASN A 182 43.67 -29.14 -17.36
CA ASN A 182 45.04 -29.64 -17.51
C ASN A 182 45.40 -30.73 -16.47
N GLU A 183 44.47 -31.14 -15.62
CA GLU A 183 44.69 -32.14 -14.57
C GLU A 183 43.97 -33.44 -14.93
N PRO A 184 44.68 -34.42 -15.56
CA PRO A 184 44.05 -35.66 -16.12
C PRO A 184 43.29 -36.49 -15.07
N GLU A 185 43.76 -36.51 -13.83
CA GLU A 185 43.10 -37.25 -12.75
C GLU A 185 41.79 -36.56 -12.30
N ALA A 186 41.74 -35.22 -12.37
CA ALA A 186 40.55 -34.45 -12.07
C ALA A 186 39.48 -34.61 -13.19
N VAL A 187 39.95 -34.67 -14.42
CA VAL A 187 39.10 -34.91 -15.60
C VAL A 187 38.43 -36.28 -15.48
N ALA A 188 39.22 -37.36 -15.30
CA ALA A 188 38.70 -38.73 -15.16
C ALA A 188 37.74 -38.88 -13.96
N LEU A 189 38.01 -38.20 -12.84
CA LEU A 189 37.14 -38.21 -11.68
C LEU A 189 35.82 -37.45 -11.98
N ALA A 190 35.89 -36.29 -12.62
CA ALA A 190 34.70 -35.48 -12.94
C ALA A 190 33.79 -36.19 -13.96
N GLU A 191 34.35 -36.84 -14.99
CA GLU A 191 33.60 -37.62 -15.99
C GLU A 191 32.85 -38.78 -15.33
N ARG A 192 33.49 -39.55 -14.47
CA ARG A 192 32.86 -40.63 -13.73
C ARG A 192 31.75 -40.15 -12.81
N LEU A 193 31.98 -39.07 -12.03
CA LEU A 193 30.97 -38.47 -11.15
C LEU A 193 29.81 -37.88 -11.92
N GLN A 194 30.06 -37.29 -13.09
CA GLN A 194 29.02 -36.76 -13.96
C GLN A 194 28.11 -37.86 -14.53
N GLU A 195 28.66 -39.01 -14.84
CA GLU A 195 27.89 -40.16 -15.32
C GLU A 195 27.05 -40.79 -14.18
N GLU A 196 27.60 -40.91 -12.96
CA GLU A 196 26.87 -41.33 -11.77
C GLU A 196 25.69 -40.41 -11.41
N GLU A 197 25.84 -39.10 -11.56
CA GLU A 197 24.81 -38.14 -11.18
C GLU A 197 23.75 -37.92 -12.28
N ARG A 198 24.06 -38.20 -13.58
CA ARG A 198 23.08 -38.16 -14.68
C ARG A 198 21.91 -39.11 -14.48
N SER A 199 22.13 -40.20 -13.75
CA SER A 199 21.09 -41.19 -13.47
C SER A 199 20.10 -40.79 -12.38
N ARG A 200 20.34 -39.69 -11.67
CA ARG A 200 19.46 -39.21 -10.57
C ARG A 200 18.47 -38.13 -11.02
N ALA A 201 17.18 -38.47 -10.91
CA ALA A 201 16.08 -37.62 -11.33
C ALA A 201 15.94 -36.34 -10.51
N TRP A 202 16.56 -35.25 -10.94
CA TRP A 202 16.37 -33.89 -10.41
C TRP A 202 15.25 -33.13 -11.14
N VAL A 203 14.63 -33.75 -12.14
CA VAL A 203 13.64 -33.15 -13.04
C VAL A 203 12.41 -32.66 -12.28
N ASP A 204 12.01 -33.39 -11.23
CA ASP A 204 10.74 -33.09 -10.52
C ASP A 204 10.79 -31.85 -9.65
N ARG A 205 11.94 -31.57 -9.02
CA ARG A 205 12.08 -30.41 -8.11
C ARG A 205 12.07 -29.06 -8.86
N GLY A 206 12.68 -29.01 -10.03
CA GLY A 206 12.65 -27.80 -10.86
C GLY A 206 11.24 -27.49 -11.38
N TRP A 207 10.48 -28.54 -11.71
CA TRP A 207 9.09 -28.42 -12.16
C TRP A 207 8.19 -27.90 -11.04
N ILE A 208 8.28 -28.48 -9.84
CA ILE A 208 7.52 -28.06 -8.66
C ILE A 208 7.88 -26.60 -8.28
N THR A 209 9.17 -26.26 -8.30
CA THR A 209 9.60 -24.88 -8.01
C THR A 209 9.08 -23.90 -9.06
N GLY A 210 9.13 -24.22 -10.35
CA GLY A 210 8.57 -23.40 -11.43
C GLY A 210 7.06 -23.23 -11.29
N PHE A 211 6.35 -24.27 -10.88
CA PHE A 211 4.92 -24.23 -10.64
C PHE A 211 4.55 -23.38 -9.42
N ILE A 212 5.23 -23.56 -8.29
CA ILE A 212 5.03 -22.77 -7.08
C ILE A 212 5.38 -21.29 -7.34
N VAL A 213 6.50 -21.04 -8.01
CA VAL A 213 6.89 -19.68 -8.41
C VAL A 213 5.84 -19.06 -9.31
N THR A 214 5.23 -19.81 -10.22
CA THR A 214 4.15 -19.29 -11.08
C THR A 214 2.88 -19.03 -10.29
N LEU A 215 2.50 -19.92 -9.36
CA LEU A 215 1.36 -19.70 -8.48
C LEU A 215 1.57 -18.48 -7.58
N PHE A 216 2.74 -18.38 -6.97
CA PHE A 216 3.13 -17.23 -6.17
C PHE A 216 3.16 -15.96 -7.00
N ALA A 217 3.62 -16.03 -8.28
CA ALA A 217 3.71 -14.97 -9.28
C ALA A 217 2.37 -14.40 -9.69
N ILE A 218 1.44 -15.25 -9.87
CA ILE A 218 0.08 -14.89 -10.24
C ILE A 218 -0.65 -14.32 -9.04
N HIS A 219 -0.37 -14.82 -7.84
CA HIS A 219 -0.93 -14.28 -6.63
C HIS A 219 -0.42 -12.85 -6.36
N VAL A 220 0.85 -12.57 -6.61
CA VAL A 220 1.53 -11.30 -6.34
C VAL A 220 1.34 -10.26 -7.47
N GLY A 221 1.06 -10.68 -8.71
CA GLY A 221 0.86 -9.77 -9.86
C GLY A 221 -0.51 -9.13 -10.00
N ARG A 222 -1.43 -9.47 -9.12
CA ARG A 222 -2.82 -9.07 -9.19
C ARG A 222 -3.05 -7.57 -9.08
N MET A 223 -2.31 -6.89 -8.25
CA MET A 223 -2.72 -5.58 -7.75
C MET A 223 -2.29 -4.40 -8.59
N GLY A 224 -1.25 -4.55 -9.43
CA GLY A 224 -0.85 -3.49 -10.35
C GLY A 224 -1.86 -3.21 -11.48
N PHE A 225 -2.88 -4.07 -11.64
CA PHE A 225 -3.81 -4.00 -12.76
C PHE A 225 -5.27 -3.78 -12.37
N ASP A 226 -5.56 -3.68 -11.08
CA ASP A 226 -6.94 -3.57 -10.58
C ASP A 226 -7.66 -2.29 -11.07
N ARG A 227 -6.90 -1.26 -11.38
CA ARG A 227 -7.43 0.03 -11.85
C ARG A 227 -7.31 0.25 -13.36
N THR A 228 -7.00 -0.78 -14.14
CA THR A 228 -6.91 -0.64 -15.60
C THR A 228 -8.19 -1.06 -16.31
N ALA A 229 -8.31 -0.70 -17.60
CA ALA A 229 -9.48 -0.98 -18.46
C ALA A 229 -9.88 -2.45 -18.61
N LEU A 230 -9.19 -3.35 -17.94
CA LEU A 230 -9.49 -4.78 -17.86
C LEU A 230 -10.16 -5.14 -16.53
N GLY A 231 -10.91 -4.23 -15.90
CA GLY A 231 -11.60 -4.44 -14.62
C GLY A 231 -12.39 -5.74 -14.48
N LEU A 232 -12.78 -6.37 -15.61
CA LEU A 232 -13.35 -7.72 -15.66
C LEU A 232 -12.29 -8.84 -15.49
N MET A 233 -11.00 -8.53 -15.66
CA MET A 233 -9.88 -9.48 -15.52
C MET A 233 -8.95 -9.15 -14.36
N SER A 234 -9.30 -8.13 -13.60
CA SER A 234 -8.51 -7.48 -12.57
C SER A 234 -7.93 -8.44 -11.50
N PRO A 235 -8.67 -9.39 -10.92
CA PRO A 235 -8.11 -10.30 -9.93
C PRO A 235 -7.00 -11.22 -10.46
N GLY A 236 -7.00 -11.53 -11.75
CA GLY A 236 -6.02 -12.45 -12.35
C GLY A 236 -4.70 -11.79 -12.75
N VAL A 237 -4.75 -10.50 -13.00
CA VAL A 237 -3.62 -9.77 -13.58
C VAL A 237 -2.80 -9.08 -12.49
N ALA A 238 -3.43 -8.67 -11.41
CA ALA A 238 -2.76 -8.10 -10.25
C ALA A 238 -1.78 -9.09 -9.59
N VAL A 239 -2.14 -10.36 -9.52
CA VAL A 239 -1.27 -11.45 -9.06
C VAL A 239 -0.01 -11.61 -9.93
N LEU A 240 0.01 -11.22 -11.19
CA LEU A 240 1.20 -11.28 -12.05
C LEU A 240 2.26 -10.22 -11.72
N GLY A 241 1.89 -9.03 -11.24
CA GLY A 241 2.83 -7.96 -10.89
C GLY A 241 3.68 -8.30 -9.66
N ASP A 242 3.06 -8.79 -8.60
CA ASP A 242 3.72 -9.13 -7.34
C ASP A 242 4.69 -10.30 -7.45
N LEU A 243 4.44 -11.27 -8.35
CA LEU A 243 5.39 -12.33 -8.63
C LEU A 243 6.63 -11.82 -9.32
N PHE A 244 6.45 -10.83 -10.15
CA PHE A 244 7.57 -10.23 -10.85
C PHE A 244 8.48 -9.50 -9.86
N ILE A 245 7.93 -8.75 -8.92
CA ILE A 245 8.70 -8.07 -7.87
C ILE A 245 9.43 -9.11 -7.01
N ALA A 246 8.75 -10.18 -6.59
CA ALA A 246 9.38 -11.25 -5.82
C ALA A 246 10.45 -12.01 -6.62
N LEU A 247 10.24 -12.25 -7.92
CA LEU A 247 11.24 -12.83 -8.82
C LEU A 247 12.44 -11.91 -9.04
N VAL A 248 12.20 -10.62 -9.24
CA VAL A 248 13.27 -9.62 -9.39
C VAL A 248 14.06 -9.49 -8.09
N ALA A 249 13.39 -9.42 -6.94
CA ALA A 249 14.04 -9.36 -5.64
C ALA A 249 14.85 -10.65 -5.36
N ALA A 250 14.28 -11.82 -5.58
CA ALA A 250 14.98 -13.09 -5.45
C ALA A 250 16.17 -13.19 -6.41
N TYR A 251 16.03 -12.68 -7.64
CA TYR A 251 17.10 -12.67 -8.63
C TYR A 251 18.21 -11.70 -8.26
N VAL A 252 17.89 -10.46 -7.84
CA VAL A 252 18.85 -9.44 -7.43
C VAL A 252 19.66 -9.87 -6.20
N ILE A 253 19.06 -10.62 -5.29
CA ILE A 253 19.73 -11.11 -4.07
C ILE A 253 20.51 -12.42 -4.37
N VAL A 254 19.88 -13.39 -5.01
CA VAL A 254 20.42 -14.74 -5.16
C VAL A 254 21.56 -14.80 -6.20
N VAL A 255 21.49 -14.00 -7.28
CA VAL A 255 22.50 -14.07 -8.33
C VAL A 255 23.87 -13.52 -7.87
N PRO A 256 23.99 -12.33 -7.25
CA PRO A 256 25.26 -11.87 -6.71
C PRO A 256 25.83 -12.78 -5.62
N ALA A 257 24.98 -13.25 -4.71
CA ALA A 257 25.39 -14.17 -3.67
C ALA A 257 25.96 -15.47 -4.25
N ARG A 258 25.31 -16.04 -5.29
CA ARG A 258 25.81 -17.22 -6.01
C ARG A 258 27.12 -16.97 -6.74
N LEU A 259 27.29 -15.81 -7.39
CA LEU A 259 28.52 -15.45 -8.07
C LEU A 259 29.68 -15.31 -7.09
N ALA A 260 29.47 -14.65 -5.95
CA ALA A 260 30.46 -14.51 -4.89
C ALA A 260 30.85 -15.89 -4.33
N TRP A 261 29.85 -16.71 -3.99
CA TRP A 261 30.07 -18.08 -3.50
C TRP A 261 30.87 -18.92 -4.49
N ARG A 262 30.56 -18.87 -5.79
CA ARG A 262 31.28 -19.61 -6.83
C ARG A 262 32.74 -19.20 -6.96
N ARG A 263 33.03 -17.89 -6.93
CA ARG A 263 34.42 -17.40 -7.02
C ARG A 263 35.28 -17.89 -5.85
N THR A 264 34.69 -17.81 -4.65
CA THR A 264 35.37 -18.22 -3.43
C THR A 264 35.60 -19.76 -3.37
N THR A 265 34.56 -20.52 -3.67
CA THR A 265 34.66 -22.00 -3.61
C THR A 265 35.61 -22.56 -4.68
N ARG A 266 35.62 -22.02 -5.90
CA ARG A 266 36.55 -22.42 -6.96
C ARG A 266 38.02 -22.18 -6.61
N ALA A 267 38.32 -21.07 -5.92
CA ALA A 267 39.68 -20.79 -5.49
C ALA A 267 40.16 -21.78 -4.41
N ILE A 268 39.27 -22.12 -3.46
CA ILE A 268 39.54 -23.07 -2.42
C ILE A 268 39.71 -24.49 -2.99
N GLU A 269 38.81 -24.92 -3.89
CA GLU A 269 38.84 -26.26 -4.50
C GLU A 269 40.10 -26.48 -5.32
N ARG A 270 40.54 -25.48 -6.10
CA ARG A 270 41.83 -25.54 -6.83
C ARG A 270 43.02 -25.71 -5.89
N ARG A 271 43.10 -24.95 -4.81
CA ARG A 271 44.19 -25.06 -3.82
C ARG A 271 44.20 -26.43 -3.13
N VAL A 272 43.04 -26.94 -2.76
CA VAL A 272 42.90 -28.27 -2.11
C VAL A 272 43.28 -29.38 -3.08
N TRP A 273 42.89 -29.27 -4.38
CA TRP A 273 43.30 -30.25 -5.39
C TRP A 273 44.81 -30.29 -5.54
N HIS A 274 45.46 -29.17 -5.82
CA HIS A 274 46.91 -29.09 -5.94
C HIS A 274 47.60 -29.59 -4.68
N TRP A 275 47.07 -29.28 -3.49
CA TRP A 275 47.57 -29.76 -2.24
C TRP A 275 47.42 -31.28 -2.10
N SER A 276 46.34 -31.86 -2.60
CA SER A 276 46.09 -33.32 -2.52
C SER A 276 46.93 -34.14 -3.50
N VAL A 277 47.27 -33.57 -4.66
CA VAL A 277 47.99 -34.24 -5.74
C VAL A 277 49.52 -34.03 -5.65
N ALA A 278 49.96 -32.81 -5.31
CA ALA A 278 51.33 -32.37 -5.39
C ALA A 278 52.25 -32.79 -4.20
N ALA A 279 51.74 -33.47 -3.17
CA ALA A 279 52.54 -33.78 -1.97
C ALA A 279 52.86 -35.30 -1.80
N PRO A 280 54.01 -35.77 -2.23
CA PRO A 280 54.37 -37.19 -2.14
C PRO A 280 54.61 -37.71 -0.72
N VAL A 281 54.74 -36.89 0.30
CA VAL A 281 55.18 -37.22 1.65
C VAL A 281 54.06 -37.21 2.70
N ARG A 282 52.80 -37.16 2.31
CA ARG A 282 51.70 -37.07 3.29
C ARG A 282 51.12 -38.42 3.72
N PRO A 283 50.65 -38.58 4.96
CA PRO A 283 50.03 -39.81 5.44
C PRO A 283 48.88 -40.26 4.54
N ARG A 284 48.80 -41.55 4.22
CA ARG A 284 47.76 -42.15 3.35
C ARG A 284 46.34 -41.80 3.81
N THR A 285 46.13 -41.68 5.11
CA THR A 285 44.82 -41.32 5.71
C THR A 285 44.40 -39.88 5.43
N ALA A 286 45.32 -38.92 5.48
CA ALA A 286 45.05 -37.54 5.20
C ALA A 286 44.70 -37.30 3.69
N ARG A 287 45.41 -38.00 2.80
CA ARG A 287 45.11 -37.99 1.36
C ARG A 287 43.73 -38.57 1.07
N ALA A 288 43.36 -39.68 1.72
CA ALA A 288 42.05 -40.29 1.52
C ALA A 288 40.91 -39.39 2.00
N LEU A 289 41.08 -38.66 3.12
CA LEU A 289 40.10 -37.69 3.61
C LEU A 289 39.93 -36.50 2.66
N VAL A 290 41.04 -35.90 2.20
CA VAL A 290 41.02 -34.79 1.26
C VAL A 290 40.39 -35.22 -0.07
N ARG A 291 40.70 -36.41 -0.57
CA ARG A 291 40.10 -36.95 -1.80
C ARG A 291 38.61 -37.18 -1.64
N ARG A 292 38.14 -37.75 -0.54
CA ARG A 292 36.68 -37.89 -0.25
C ARG A 292 35.97 -36.54 -0.16
N TRP A 293 36.59 -35.56 0.49
CA TRP A 293 36.06 -34.23 0.56
C TRP A 293 35.92 -33.57 -0.83
N LEU A 294 36.99 -33.70 -1.65
CA LEU A 294 37.01 -33.16 -3.01
C LEU A 294 35.99 -33.87 -3.91
N GLU A 295 35.87 -35.19 -3.82
CA GLU A 295 34.84 -35.96 -4.51
C GLU A 295 33.40 -35.44 -4.14
N GLY A 296 33.16 -35.23 -2.86
CA GLY A 296 31.90 -34.66 -2.36
C GLY A 296 31.62 -33.26 -2.94
N ARG A 297 32.64 -32.42 -3.01
CA ARG A 297 32.54 -31.08 -3.57
C ARG A 297 32.31 -31.08 -5.09
N MET A 298 33.01 -31.97 -5.80
CA MET A 298 32.79 -32.14 -7.23
C MET A 298 31.39 -32.70 -7.54
N ARG A 299 30.92 -33.69 -6.78
CA ARG A 299 29.55 -34.20 -6.89
C ARG A 299 28.55 -33.10 -6.64
N PHE A 300 28.77 -32.25 -5.66
CA PHE A 300 27.91 -31.10 -5.37
C PHE A 300 27.92 -30.07 -6.53
N ALA A 301 29.10 -29.79 -7.10
CA ALA A 301 29.22 -28.89 -8.26
C ALA A 301 28.50 -29.44 -9.50
N ILE A 302 28.67 -30.76 -9.75
CA ILE A 302 27.96 -31.46 -10.85
C ILE A 302 26.43 -31.39 -10.64
N ARG A 303 25.97 -31.72 -9.42
CA ARG A 303 24.55 -31.61 -9.06
C ARG A 303 24.00 -30.21 -9.24
N LEU A 304 24.76 -29.21 -8.81
CA LEU A 304 24.33 -27.80 -8.93
C LEU A 304 24.25 -27.36 -10.37
N ARG A 305 25.14 -27.87 -11.22
CA ARG A 305 25.14 -27.60 -12.67
C ARG A 305 24.00 -28.30 -13.38
N ASP A 306 23.82 -29.59 -13.15
CA ASP A 306 22.74 -30.36 -13.76
C ASP A 306 21.37 -29.94 -13.23
N ALA A 307 21.27 -29.59 -11.94
CA ALA A 307 20.08 -28.92 -11.39
C ALA A 307 19.83 -27.57 -12.05
N ARG A 308 20.87 -26.77 -12.35
CA ARG A 308 20.74 -25.50 -13.03
C ARG A 308 20.25 -25.64 -14.46
N TYR A 309 20.71 -26.69 -15.14
CA TYR A 309 20.32 -26.99 -16.50
C TYR A 309 18.91 -27.59 -16.59
N SER A 310 18.67 -28.61 -15.80
CA SER A 310 17.34 -29.21 -15.62
C SER A 310 16.34 -28.22 -15.02
N TRP A 311 16.80 -27.36 -14.10
CA TRP A 311 16.01 -26.33 -13.47
C TRP A 311 15.54 -25.29 -14.48
N ARG A 312 16.40 -24.79 -15.39
CA ARG A 312 15.98 -23.84 -16.44
C ARG A 312 14.92 -24.44 -17.36
N THR A 313 15.10 -25.69 -17.75
CA THR A 313 14.15 -26.39 -18.63
C THR A 313 12.86 -26.74 -17.89
N ALA A 314 12.95 -27.22 -16.67
CA ALA A 314 11.82 -27.56 -15.82
C ALA A 314 11.06 -26.31 -15.32
N PHE A 315 11.78 -25.25 -14.96
CA PHE A 315 11.21 -23.96 -14.62
C PHE A 315 10.44 -23.36 -15.80
N SER A 316 11.02 -23.39 -17.01
CA SER A 316 10.32 -22.94 -18.22
C SER A 316 9.06 -23.78 -18.52
N ARG A 317 9.08 -25.07 -18.23
CA ARG A 317 7.89 -25.95 -18.37
C ARG A 317 6.88 -25.68 -17.26
N GLY A 318 7.34 -25.48 -16.02
CA GLY A 318 6.54 -25.12 -14.87
C GLY A 318 5.79 -23.79 -15.12
N LEU A 319 6.48 -22.79 -15.66
CA LEU A 319 5.87 -21.52 -16.07
C LEU A 319 4.81 -21.71 -17.16
N GLN A 320 5.10 -22.53 -18.18
CA GLN A 320 4.16 -22.77 -19.31
C GLN A 320 2.87 -23.49 -18.87
N ILE A 321 2.95 -24.35 -17.87
CA ILE A 321 1.79 -25.06 -17.32
C ILE A 321 1.15 -24.25 -16.21
N GLY A 322 1.94 -23.60 -15.36
CA GLY A 322 1.49 -22.81 -14.24
C GLY A 322 0.70 -21.57 -14.66
N LEU A 323 1.11 -20.89 -15.74
CA LEU A 323 0.46 -19.66 -16.21
C LEU A 323 -1.02 -19.83 -16.54
N PRO A 324 -1.44 -20.83 -17.37
CA PRO A 324 -2.85 -21.10 -17.61
C PRO A 324 -3.60 -21.56 -16.34
N PHE A 325 -2.98 -22.41 -15.54
CA PHE A 325 -3.59 -22.90 -14.31
C PHE A 325 -3.84 -21.76 -13.31
N ALA A 326 -2.89 -20.87 -13.16
CA ALA A 326 -2.98 -19.72 -12.31
C ALA A 326 -3.97 -18.67 -12.83
N ALA A 327 -4.07 -18.48 -14.17
CA ALA A 327 -5.10 -17.64 -14.76
C ALA A 327 -6.51 -18.20 -14.49
N VAL A 328 -6.70 -19.52 -14.58
CA VAL A 328 -7.96 -20.17 -14.21
C VAL A 328 -8.25 -20.02 -12.72
N LEU A 329 -7.25 -20.22 -11.85
CA LEU A 329 -7.40 -20.06 -10.41
C LEU A 329 -7.79 -18.61 -10.06
N ALA A 330 -7.14 -17.64 -10.68
CA ALA A 330 -7.42 -16.22 -10.49
C ALA A 330 -8.84 -15.85 -10.96
N ALA A 331 -9.27 -16.37 -12.12
CA ALA A 331 -10.63 -16.16 -12.63
C ALA A 331 -11.70 -16.80 -11.72
N THR A 332 -11.35 -17.82 -10.95
CA THR A 332 -12.27 -18.51 -10.04
C THR A 332 -12.24 -17.98 -8.62
N ILE A 333 -11.29 -17.13 -8.24
CA ILE A 333 -11.18 -16.51 -6.91
C ILE A 333 -12.47 -15.83 -6.45
N PRO A 334 -13.18 -15.03 -7.24
CA PRO A 334 -14.47 -14.47 -6.85
C PRO A 334 -15.52 -15.51 -6.47
N VAL A 335 -15.49 -16.67 -7.12
CA VAL A 335 -16.41 -17.79 -6.85
C VAL A 335 -16.13 -18.45 -5.50
N TRP A 336 -14.88 -18.41 -5.04
CA TRP A 336 -14.48 -19.02 -3.77
C TRP A 336 -14.74 -18.13 -2.55
N GLY A 337 -15.17 -16.86 -2.76
CA GLY A 337 -15.58 -15.94 -1.70
C GLY A 337 -14.46 -15.53 -0.74
N MET A 338 -13.22 -15.65 -1.16
CA MET A 338 -12.05 -15.17 -0.43
C MET A 338 -11.14 -14.43 -1.38
N SER A 339 -11.06 -13.13 -1.21
CA SER A 339 -10.05 -12.32 -1.85
C SER A 339 -8.75 -12.47 -1.07
N TRP A 340 -8.01 -13.51 -1.38
CA TRP A 340 -6.66 -13.74 -0.86
C TRP A 340 -5.67 -12.96 -1.70
N TYR A 341 -5.42 -11.73 -1.33
CA TYR A 341 -4.35 -11.01 -1.97
C TYR A 341 -3.53 -10.25 -0.96
N PHE A 342 -2.26 -10.29 -1.21
CA PHE A 342 -1.41 -9.20 -0.82
C PHE A 342 -1.94 -7.93 -1.46
N ASP A 343 -2.31 -6.95 -0.67
CA ASP A 343 -2.51 -5.61 -1.15
C ASP A 343 -1.17 -4.98 -1.50
N THR A 344 -0.70 -5.22 -2.75
CA THR A 344 0.55 -4.62 -3.21
C THR A 344 0.41 -3.13 -3.50
N GLU A 345 -0.79 -2.63 -3.68
CA GLU A 345 -0.99 -1.19 -3.74
C GLU A 345 -0.59 -0.57 -2.40
N ASN A 346 -0.99 -1.16 -1.29
CA ASN A 346 -0.50 -0.79 0.04
C ASN A 346 1.00 -1.07 0.21
N TRP A 347 1.53 -2.13 -0.37
CA TRP A 347 2.97 -2.44 -0.31
C TRP A 347 3.84 -1.51 -1.16
N ALA A 348 3.45 -1.24 -2.39
CA ALA A 348 4.14 -0.30 -3.26
C ALA A 348 3.95 1.14 -2.76
N SER A 349 2.77 1.45 -2.24
CA SER A 349 2.51 2.71 -1.54
C SER A 349 3.30 2.81 -0.25
N GLY A 350 3.60 1.72 0.46
CA GLY A 350 4.41 1.74 1.68
C GLY A 350 5.80 2.35 1.49
N VAL A 351 6.48 2.08 0.38
CA VAL A 351 7.75 2.76 0.04
C VAL A 351 7.51 4.24 -0.27
N TRP A 352 6.43 4.54 -0.98
CA TRP A 352 6.03 5.90 -1.29
C TRP A 352 5.57 6.65 -0.04
N ASN A 353 4.76 6.01 0.79
CA ASN A 353 4.26 6.56 2.05
C ASN A 353 5.42 6.95 2.96
N SER A 354 6.44 6.10 3.13
CA SER A 354 7.64 6.42 3.92
C SER A 354 8.40 7.63 3.37
N TRP A 355 8.36 7.84 2.05
CA TRP A 355 8.99 9.01 1.44
C TRP A 355 8.14 10.27 1.59
N ALA A 356 6.82 10.17 1.48
CA ALA A 356 5.86 11.24 1.74
C ALA A 356 5.83 11.60 3.24
N GLU A 357 5.85 10.60 4.12
CA GLU A 357 5.93 10.75 5.57
C GLU A 357 7.08 11.67 6.01
N ALA A 358 8.27 11.42 5.48
CA ALA A 358 9.46 12.23 5.78
C ALA A 358 9.32 13.73 5.39
N ARG A 359 8.30 14.11 4.64
CA ARG A 359 8.04 15.47 4.14
C ARG A 359 6.74 16.08 4.63
N ALA A 360 5.79 15.26 5.03
CA ALA A 360 4.45 15.69 5.39
C ALA A 360 4.45 16.81 6.45
N ASP A 361 5.33 16.72 7.44
CA ASP A 361 5.42 17.76 8.46
C ASP A 361 5.92 19.10 7.93
N THR A 362 6.85 19.09 6.97
CA THR A 362 7.33 20.32 6.32
C THR A 362 6.22 20.97 5.49
N TRP A 363 5.42 20.14 4.80
CA TRP A 363 4.27 20.63 4.06
C TRP A 363 3.22 21.20 5.00
N ARG A 364 2.90 20.46 6.07
CA ARG A 364 1.91 20.86 7.06
C ARG A 364 2.25 22.20 7.71
N GLU A 365 3.49 22.39 8.17
CA GLU A 365 3.95 23.64 8.76
C GLU A 365 3.70 24.81 7.81
N ALA A 366 4.11 24.70 6.54
CA ALA A 366 3.92 25.75 5.53
C ALA A 366 2.44 26.00 5.21
N MET A 367 1.65 24.93 5.05
CA MET A 367 0.25 25.03 4.70
C MET A 367 -0.59 25.63 5.81
N VAL A 368 -0.35 25.22 7.05
CA VAL A 368 -1.07 25.74 8.23
C VAL A 368 -0.66 27.18 8.52
N GLU A 369 0.62 27.54 8.46
CA GLU A 369 1.06 28.92 8.59
C GLU A 369 0.38 29.85 7.57
N ALA A 370 0.28 29.42 6.30
CA ALA A 370 -0.38 30.20 5.26
C ALA A 370 -1.88 30.38 5.51
N VAL A 371 -2.54 29.40 6.12
CA VAL A 371 -3.95 29.48 6.50
C VAL A 371 -4.13 30.40 7.72
N VAL A 372 -3.31 30.21 8.76
CA VAL A 372 -3.36 31.00 9.98
C VAL A 372 -3.08 32.47 9.72
N ALA A 373 -2.14 32.78 8.82
CA ALA A 373 -1.83 34.18 8.42
C ALA A 373 -3.03 34.92 7.78
N ARG A 374 -4.09 34.23 7.40
CA ARG A 374 -5.31 34.81 6.85
C ARG A 374 -6.34 35.17 7.94
N GLU A 375 -6.15 34.66 9.13
CA GLU A 375 -7.06 34.97 10.23
C GLU A 375 -6.81 36.38 10.76
N PRO A 376 -7.86 37.09 11.19
CA PRO A 376 -7.70 38.42 11.78
C PRO A 376 -6.77 38.37 13.01
N ALA A 377 -5.94 39.36 13.14
CA ALA A 377 -5.07 39.48 14.31
C ALA A 377 -5.91 39.57 15.59
N GLY A 378 -5.63 38.67 16.57
CA GLY A 378 -6.35 38.61 17.85
C GLY A 378 -7.58 37.69 17.86
N SER A 379 -7.85 36.91 16.79
CA SER A 379 -8.94 35.92 16.79
C SER A 379 -8.78 34.82 17.85
N GLY A 380 -7.56 34.57 18.32
CA GLY A 380 -7.26 33.63 19.42
C GLY A 380 -7.83 32.23 19.22
N ALA A 381 -8.45 31.71 20.27
CA ALA A 381 -9.05 30.36 20.26
C ALA A 381 -10.21 30.23 19.26
N GLU A 382 -10.93 31.29 18.97
CA GLU A 382 -12.11 31.25 18.10
C GLU A 382 -11.78 31.31 16.61
N ALA A 383 -10.53 31.46 16.22
CA ALA A 383 -10.10 31.60 14.84
C ALA A 383 -10.65 30.51 13.91
N PHE A 384 -10.72 29.28 14.39
CA PHE A 384 -11.14 28.10 13.63
C PHE A 384 -12.47 27.51 14.14
N ALA A 385 -13.27 28.32 14.84
CA ALA A 385 -14.61 27.91 15.26
C ALA A 385 -15.53 27.75 14.06
N VAL A 386 -16.25 26.63 14.06
CA VAL A 386 -17.35 26.37 13.14
C VAL A 386 -18.65 26.30 13.94
N ALA A 387 -19.75 26.72 13.33
CA ALA A 387 -21.06 26.76 13.95
C ALA A 387 -22.05 25.91 13.14
N PRO A 388 -22.12 24.60 13.39
CA PRO A 388 -23.11 23.77 12.74
C PRO A 388 -24.54 24.27 13.04
N PRO A 389 -25.47 24.23 12.10
CA PRO A 389 -26.83 24.67 12.35
C PRO A 389 -27.48 23.94 13.53
N GLY A 390 -28.10 24.68 14.45
CA GLY A 390 -28.79 24.12 15.62
C GLY A 390 -27.87 23.71 16.79
N THR A 391 -26.62 24.16 16.81
CA THR A 391 -25.69 23.93 17.96
C THR A 391 -25.41 25.18 18.78
N THR A 392 -25.84 26.35 18.34
CA THR A 392 -25.50 27.64 18.95
C THR A 392 -26.39 28.01 20.16
N GLY A 393 -27.35 27.18 20.54
CA GLY A 393 -28.27 27.41 21.68
C GLY A 393 -27.95 26.52 22.88
N PRO A 394 -28.75 26.64 23.94
CA PRO A 394 -28.70 25.78 25.13
C PRO A 394 -29.32 24.40 24.90
N ASP A 395 -29.84 24.14 23.69
CA ASP A 395 -30.60 22.96 23.36
C ASP A 395 -29.72 21.72 23.23
N ASP A 396 -30.35 20.57 23.46
CA ASP A 396 -29.74 19.25 23.24
C ASP A 396 -29.54 19.03 21.72
N PHE A 397 -28.40 18.46 21.37
CA PHE A 397 -28.09 18.12 19.97
C PHE A 397 -27.27 16.83 19.91
N ALA A 398 -27.15 16.27 18.72
CA ALA A 398 -26.29 15.12 18.45
C ALA A 398 -25.44 15.35 17.21
N PHE A 399 -24.37 14.58 17.09
CA PHE A 399 -23.55 14.51 15.89
C PHE A 399 -22.94 13.10 15.76
N ILE A 400 -22.44 12.80 14.57
CA ILE A 400 -21.82 11.51 14.26
C ILE A 400 -20.31 11.72 14.14
N VAL A 401 -19.52 10.82 14.73
CA VAL A 401 -18.09 10.70 14.45
C VAL A 401 -17.83 9.36 13.78
N ILE A 402 -17.12 9.39 12.67
CA ILE A 402 -16.77 8.22 11.89
C ILE A 402 -15.37 8.43 11.30
N GLY A 403 -14.47 7.48 11.48
CA GLY A 403 -13.10 7.52 10.97
C GLY A 403 -12.86 6.45 9.91
N ASP A 404 -11.82 6.64 9.10
CA ASP A 404 -11.27 5.66 8.17
C ASP A 404 -12.32 5.14 7.18
N THR A 405 -12.92 6.06 6.43
CA THR A 405 -14.13 5.76 5.65
C THR A 405 -13.87 5.34 4.22
N GLY A 406 -12.79 5.77 3.61
CA GLY A 406 -12.65 5.99 2.17
C GLY A 406 -12.10 4.86 1.32
N GLU A 407 -12.58 3.62 1.41
CA GLU A 407 -12.22 2.52 0.48
C GLU A 407 -13.08 2.48 -0.79
N GLY A 408 -14.32 2.94 -0.72
CA GLY A 408 -15.24 2.97 -1.85
C GLY A 408 -15.80 1.61 -2.28
N ASP A 409 -15.65 0.59 -1.45
CA ASP A 409 -16.06 -0.78 -1.73
C ASP A 409 -17.16 -1.31 -0.80
N ALA A 410 -17.36 -2.63 -0.75
CA ALA A 410 -18.41 -3.25 0.03
C ALA A 410 -18.28 -2.98 1.53
N SER A 411 -17.06 -2.83 2.06
CA SER A 411 -16.81 -2.57 3.48
C SER A 411 -17.35 -1.20 3.92
N GLN A 412 -17.25 -0.20 3.06
CA GLN A 412 -17.81 1.12 3.31
C GLN A 412 -19.33 1.16 3.05
N HIS A 413 -19.77 0.58 1.92
CA HIS A 413 -21.17 0.65 1.52
C HIS A 413 -22.10 -0.13 2.45
N VAL A 414 -21.63 -1.17 3.14
CA VAL A 414 -22.45 -1.95 4.07
C VAL A 414 -22.92 -1.13 5.29
N LEU A 415 -22.15 -0.10 5.67
CA LEU A 415 -22.48 0.77 6.81
C LEU A 415 -23.43 1.92 6.43
N ARG A 416 -23.52 2.22 5.13
CA ARG A 416 -24.21 3.40 4.59
C ARG A 416 -25.65 3.55 5.06
N ASP A 417 -26.43 2.48 5.04
CA ASP A 417 -27.84 2.56 5.43
C ASP A 417 -28.02 2.95 6.90
N GLN A 418 -27.15 2.45 7.77
CA GLN A 418 -27.16 2.81 9.19
C GLN A 418 -26.70 4.25 9.40
N LEU A 419 -25.70 4.71 8.66
CA LEU A 419 -25.23 6.09 8.70
C LEU A 419 -26.32 7.06 8.27
N LEU A 420 -27.00 6.77 7.15
CA LEU A 420 -28.16 7.57 6.70
C LEU A 420 -29.31 7.57 7.71
N THR A 421 -29.58 6.43 8.33
CA THR A 421 -30.61 6.30 9.37
C THR A 421 -30.29 7.17 10.58
N ALA A 422 -29.06 7.13 11.07
CA ALA A 422 -28.62 7.95 12.19
C ALA A 422 -28.60 9.45 11.82
N ALA A 423 -28.13 9.79 10.63
CA ALA A 423 -28.09 11.17 10.14
C ALA A 423 -29.48 11.79 9.87
N ALA A 424 -30.50 10.98 9.69
CA ALA A 424 -31.89 11.43 9.52
C ALA A 424 -32.58 11.80 10.84
N ASP A 425 -31.99 11.49 12.00
CA ASP A 425 -32.50 11.96 13.31
C ASP A 425 -32.38 13.49 13.39
N GLU A 426 -33.47 14.18 13.65
CA GLU A 426 -33.50 15.66 13.75
C GLU A 426 -32.54 16.21 14.82
N ALA A 427 -32.20 15.44 15.84
CA ALA A 427 -31.21 15.83 16.84
C ALA A 427 -29.78 15.86 16.27
N VAL A 428 -29.50 15.06 15.24
CA VAL A 428 -28.16 14.98 14.62
C VAL A 428 -27.96 16.17 13.69
N LYS A 429 -26.97 17.00 13.99
CA LYS A 429 -26.74 18.28 13.33
C LYS A 429 -25.59 18.28 12.32
N PHE A 430 -24.61 17.40 12.50
CA PHE A 430 -23.42 17.32 11.64
C PHE A 430 -22.73 15.95 11.76
N VAL A 431 -21.81 15.71 10.84
CA VAL A 431 -20.90 14.55 10.83
C VAL A 431 -19.47 15.06 10.94
N VAL A 432 -18.61 14.35 11.67
CA VAL A 432 -17.16 14.55 11.76
C VAL A 432 -16.46 13.32 11.24
N LEU A 433 -15.62 13.49 10.24
CA LEU A 433 -14.67 12.48 9.80
C LEU A 433 -13.39 12.64 10.62
N SER A 434 -13.03 11.61 11.39
CA SER A 434 -11.98 11.72 12.40
C SER A 434 -10.60 11.26 11.95
N SER A 435 -10.47 10.70 10.75
CA SER A 435 -9.22 10.22 10.14
C SER A 435 -9.50 9.75 8.72
N ASP A 436 -8.47 9.57 7.93
CA ASP A 436 -8.42 8.93 6.61
C ASP A 436 -9.71 8.97 5.79
N VAL A 437 -9.92 10.13 5.14
CA VAL A 437 -11.16 10.37 4.38
C VAL A 437 -11.18 9.55 3.10
N VAL A 438 -10.02 9.40 2.43
CA VAL A 438 -9.92 8.70 1.15
C VAL A 438 -8.64 7.90 1.04
N TYR A 439 -8.78 6.59 0.88
CA TYR A 439 -7.69 5.66 0.58
C TYR A 439 -7.42 5.55 -0.93
N PRO A 440 -6.22 5.08 -1.36
CA PRO A 440 -5.06 4.77 -0.51
C PRO A 440 -4.19 5.97 -0.16
N THR A 441 -4.37 7.14 -0.78
CA THR A 441 -3.46 8.29 -0.65
C THR A 441 -4.13 9.65 -0.57
N GLY A 442 -5.43 9.73 -0.34
CA GLY A 442 -6.18 10.99 -0.32
C GLY A 442 -6.30 11.70 -1.67
N ALA A 443 -5.96 11.04 -2.79
CA ALA A 443 -5.91 11.68 -4.08
C ALA A 443 -7.30 12.06 -4.61
N MET A 444 -7.44 13.28 -5.15
CA MET A 444 -8.72 13.82 -5.67
C MET A 444 -9.44 12.89 -6.67
N LYS A 445 -8.69 12.10 -7.44
CA LYS A 445 -9.26 11.13 -8.40
C LYS A 445 -10.13 10.03 -7.75
N ASP A 446 -9.86 9.74 -6.49
CA ASP A 446 -10.50 8.68 -5.73
C ASP A 446 -11.69 9.22 -4.89
N TYR A 447 -11.81 10.56 -4.74
CA TYR A 447 -12.87 11.18 -3.93
C TYR A 447 -14.28 10.87 -4.43
N GLU A 448 -14.50 10.74 -5.74
CA GLU A 448 -15.83 10.47 -6.28
C GLU A 448 -16.36 9.11 -5.80
N ALA A 449 -15.54 8.05 -5.94
CA ALA A 449 -15.91 6.68 -5.57
C ALA A 449 -15.86 6.46 -4.06
N ASN A 450 -14.85 7.03 -3.38
CA ASN A 450 -14.53 6.67 -2.00
C ASN A 450 -15.13 7.64 -0.96
N PHE A 451 -15.60 8.81 -1.38
CA PHE A 451 -16.24 9.78 -0.48
C PHE A 451 -17.62 10.22 -0.98
N TRP A 452 -17.72 10.85 -2.17
CA TRP A 452 -18.98 11.47 -2.60
C TRP A 452 -20.11 10.46 -2.80
N LEU A 453 -19.83 9.32 -3.40
CA LEU A 453 -20.82 8.28 -3.64
C LEU A 453 -21.29 7.60 -2.36
N PRO A 454 -20.42 7.15 -1.43
CA PRO A 454 -20.84 6.56 -0.14
C PRO A 454 -21.64 7.54 0.73
N PHE A 455 -21.30 8.82 0.74
CA PHE A 455 -21.97 9.85 1.55
C PHE A 455 -23.20 10.49 0.89
N LYS A 456 -23.51 10.10 -0.34
CA LYS A 456 -24.71 10.60 -1.03
C LYS A 456 -25.97 10.31 -0.23
N GLY A 457 -26.76 11.35 0.05
CA GLY A 457 -27.98 11.29 0.86
C GLY A 457 -27.79 11.79 2.29
N ILE A 458 -26.57 12.11 2.72
CA ILE A 458 -26.34 12.90 3.93
C ILE A 458 -26.72 14.35 3.62
N GLU A 459 -27.65 14.91 4.39
CA GLU A 459 -28.19 16.27 4.19
C GLU A 459 -27.68 17.27 5.23
N ILE A 460 -26.93 16.80 6.23
CA ILE A 460 -26.34 17.60 7.30
C ILE A 460 -24.86 17.88 7.00
N PRO A 461 -24.26 18.98 7.52
CA PRO A 461 -22.87 19.32 7.27
C PRO A 461 -21.88 18.22 7.66
N VAL A 462 -20.90 17.98 6.77
CA VAL A 462 -19.80 17.02 7.01
C VAL A 462 -18.51 17.81 7.20
N TYR A 463 -17.93 17.73 8.37
CA TYR A 463 -16.62 18.25 8.73
C TYR A 463 -15.60 17.12 8.73
N ALA A 464 -14.30 17.45 8.60
CA ALA A 464 -13.26 16.43 8.59
C ALA A 464 -11.95 16.94 9.18
N ILE A 465 -11.18 16.04 9.77
CA ILE A 465 -9.74 16.18 9.96
C ILE A 465 -9.04 15.12 9.11
N PRO A 466 -7.84 15.40 8.57
CA PRO A 466 -7.15 14.42 7.77
C PRO A 466 -6.50 13.35 8.64
N GLY A 467 -6.40 12.13 8.09
CA GLY A 467 -5.53 11.09 8.60
C GLY A 467 -4.19 11.05 7.84
N ASN A 468 -3.39 10.04 8.12
CA ASN A 468 -2.08 9.88 7.48
C ASN A 468 -2.21 9.58 5.98
N HIS A 469 -3.24 8.85 5.55
CA HIS A 469 -3.47 8.55 4.13
C HIS A 469 -3.84 9.81 3.32
N ASP A 470 -4.55 10.77 3.88
CA ASP A 470 -4.85 12.03 3.22
C ASP A 470 -3.59 12.89 3.00
N TRP A 471 -2.55 12.72 3.84
CA TRP A 471 -1.27 13.41 3.69
C TRP A 471 -0.35 12.83 2.60
N TYR A 472 -0.60 11.62 2.13
CA TYR A 472 0.27 10.98 1.13
C TYR A 472 0.18 11.59 -0.26
N ASP A 473 -0.89 12.30 -0.61
CA ASP A 473 -0.97 13.14 -1.81
C ASP A 473 -0.67 14.64 -1.54
N ALA A 474 -0.02 14.93 -0.42
CA ALA A 474 0.23 16.29 0.06
C ALA A 474 -1.06 17.06 0.39
N LEU A 475 -2.08 16.38 0.85
CA LEU A 475 -3.38 16.88 1.30
C LEU A 475 -4.19 17.61 0.20
N GLU A 476 -3.84 17.45 -1.09
CA GLU A 476 -4.50 18.20 -2.17
C GLU A 476 -6.00 17.89 -2.28
N GLY A 477 -6.36 16.60 -2.22
CA GLY A 477 -7.75 16.16 -2.29
C GLY A 477 -8.58 16.63 -1.11
N PHE A 478 -8.05 16.48 0.11
CA PHE A 478 -8.70 16.92 1.35
C PHE A 478 -8.94 18.45 1.35
N ILE A 479 -7.88 19.23 1.12
CA ILE A 479 -7.95 20.69 1.12
C ILE A 479 -8.95 21.24 0.09
N ALA A 480 -8.93 20.69 -1.12
CA ALA A 480 -9.88 21.11 -2.15
C ALA A 480 -11.33 20.78 -1.78
N THR A 481 -11.54 19.73 -0.98
CA THR A 481 -12.89 19.27 -0.60
C THR A 481 -13.44 19.98 0.63
N PHE A 482 -12.63 20.18 1.68
CA PHE A 482 -13.12 20.62 2.99
C PHE A 482 -12.75 22.06 3.35
N LEU A 483 -11.72 22.67 2.75
CA LEU A 483 -11.39 24.05 3.06
C LEU A 483 -12.17 25.06 2.20
N GLU A 484 -12.29 26.27 2.74
CA GLU A 484 -12.72 27.42 1.96
C GLU A 484 -11.79 27.63 0.74
N PRO A 485 -12.30 27.96 -0.46
CA PRO A 485 -11.49 28.02 -1.68
C PRO A 485 -10.23 28.90 -1.57
N GLU A 486 -10.33 29.99 -0.84
CA GLU A 486 -9.21 30.92 -0.64
C GLU A 486 -8.16 30.36 0.34
N ALA A 487 -8.58 29.69 1.40
CA ALA A 487 -7.70 28.98 2.33
C ALA A 487 -7.02 27.81 1.61
N ALA A 488 -7.77 27.07 0.79
CA ALA A 488 -7.26 25.98 -0.02
C ALA A 488 -6.15 26.43 -1.00
N ARG A 489 -6.38 27.56 -1.70
CA ARG A 489 -5.34 28.14 -2.58
C ARG A 489 -4.09 28.56 -1.81
N ALA A 490 -4.27 29.22 -0.67
CA ALA A 490 -3.15 29.69 0.13
C ALA A 490 -2.30 28.52 0.63
N ALA A 491 -2.94 27.49 1.18
CA ALA A 491 -2.27 26.28 1.66
C ALA A 491 -1.49 25.56 0.55
N MET A 492 -2.14 25.27 -0.58
CA MET A 492 -1.48 24.57 -1.67
C MET A 492 -0.33 25.37 -2.28
N ARG A 493 -0.45 26.71 -2.40
CA ARG A 493 0.65 27.56 -2.86
C ARG A 493 1.84 27.53 -1.89
N ALA A 494 1.61 27.68 -0.61
CA ALA A 494 2.66 27.61 0.40
C ALA A 494 3.40 26.26 0.36
N ARG A 495 2.67 25.15 0.20
CA ARG A 495 3.28 23.85 0.01
C ARG A 495 4.14 23.79 -1.27
N VAL A 496 3.66 24.32 -2.38
CA VAL A 496 4.37 24.34 -3.67
C VAL A 496 5.70 25.13 -3.57
N GLU A 497 5.70 26.21 -2.82
CA GLU A 497 6.92 27.03 -2.58
C GLU A 497 7.98 26.23 -1.80
N VAL A 498 7.58 25.40 -0.85
CA VAL A 498 8.48 24.59 -0.04
C VAL A 498 8.91 23.33 -0.78
N ASP A 499 7.98 22.58 -1.33
CA ASP A 499 8.25 21.33 -2.03
C ASP A 499 7.17 20.99 -3.07
N ASN A 500 7.54 20.99 -4.34
CA ASN A 500 6.64 20.65 -5.44
C ASN A 500 7.06 19.37 -6.21
N ARG A 501 7.91 18.53 -5.61
CA ARG A 501 8.48 17.36 -6.30
C ARG A 501 7.49 16.21 -6.42
N ILE A 502 6.52 16.11 -5.52
CA ILE A 502 5.56 15.00 -5.50
C ILE A 502 4.48 15.20 -6.54
N THR A 503 3.74 16.30 -6.45
CA THR A 503 2.52 16.51 -7.23
C THR A 503 2.75 17.39 -8.46
N SER A 504 3.89 18.08 -8.55
CA SER A 504 4.20 19.06 -9.61
C SER A 504 3.03 20.04 -9.82
N THR A 505 2.49 20.54 -8.71
CA THR A 505 1.26 21.33 -8.69
C THR A 505 1.51 22.74 -9.23
N THR A 506 0.60 23.21 -10.07
CA THR A 506 0.56 24.55 -10.65
C THR A 506 -0.73 25.25 -10.22
N ASP A 507 -0.80 26.59 -10.36
CA ASP A 507 -2.03 27.33 -10.09
C ASP A 507 -3.23 26.78 -10.89
N ALA A 508 -3.03 26.43 -12.15
CA ALA A 508 -4.08 25.80 -12.96
C ALA A 508 -4.55 24.44 -12.39
N ARG A 509 -3.64 23.65 -11.80
CA ARG A 509 -4.01 22.42 -11.10
C ARG A 509 -4.75 22.70 -9.82
N ILE A 510 -4.33 23.68 -9.03
CA ILE A 510 -5.05 24.12 -7.81
C ILE A 510 -6.50 24.50 -8.15
N ASP A 511 -6.70 25.34 -9.16
CA ASP A 511 -8.05 25.73 -9.60
C ASP A 511 -8.86 24.54 -10.13
N SER A 512 -8.21 23.61 -10.83
CA SER A 512 -8.86 22.37 -11.30
C SER A 512 -9.30 21.47 -10.14
N LEU A 513 -8.49 21.32 -9.09
CA LEU A 513 -8.82 20.51 -7.90
C LEU A 513 -10.02 21.11 -7.16
N ILE A 514 -10.00 22.42 -6.90
CA ILE A 514 -11.09 23.14 -6.24
C ILE A 514 -12.35 23.09 -7.11
N GLY A 515 -12.22 23.25 -8.42
CA GLY A 515 -13.32 23.14 -9.38
C GLY A 515 -13.95 21.75 -9.40
N THR A 516 -13.12 20.71 -9.35
CA THR A 516 -13.57 19.31 -9.28
C THR A 516 -14.33 19.02 -8.00
N ALA A 517 -13.80 19.43 -6.85
CA ALA A 517 -14.48 19.26 -5.56
C ALA A 517 -15.83 20.01 -5.54
N SER A 518 -15.87 21.24 -6.11
CA SER A 518 -17.09 22.03 -6.20
C SER A 518 -18.15 21.39 -7.11
N ARG A 519 -17.74 20.82 -8.24
CA ARG A 519 -18.59 20.06 -9.15
C ARG A 519 -19.18 18.83 -8.47
N LEU A 520 -18.34 18.01 -7.83
CA LEU A 520 -18.76 16.78 -7.15
C LEU A 520 -19.71 17.09 -5.98
N ARG A 521 -19.44 18.16 -5.21
CA ARG A 521 -20.35 18.64 -4.16
C ARG A 521 -21.74 18.95 -4.71
N ALA A 522 -21.82 19.65 -5.83
CA ALA A 522 -23.09 19.99 -6.47
C ALA A 522 -23.80 18.76 -7.05
N GLU A 523 -23.07 17.84 -7.65
CA GLU A 523 -23.58 16.62 -8.28
C GLU A 523 -24.15 15.64 -7.25
N TYR A 524 -23.39 15.35 -6.20
CA TYR A 524 -23.76 14.38 -5.17
C TYR A 524 -24.60 14.98 -4.05
N ARG A 525 -24.64 16.32 -3.93
CA ARG A 525 -25.37 17.09 -2.92
C ARG A 525 -24.99 16.73 -1.49
N VAL A 526 -23.72 16.36 -1.26
CA VAL A 526 -23.20 16.16 0.09
C VAL A 526 -22.72 17.51 0.62
N PRO A 527 -23.26 18.01 1.72
CA PRO A 527 -22.93 19.34 2.24
C PRO A 527 -21.61 19.32 3.02
N THR A 528 -20.49 19.09 2.33
CA THR A 528 -19.17 19.24 2.96
C THR A 528 -19.03 20.66 3.48
N ALA A 529 -18.68 20.76 4.75
CA ALA A 529 -18.42 22.04 5.39
C ALA A 529 -17.19 22.72 4.77
N ARG A 530 -17.19 24.03 4.76
CA ARG A 530 -16.04 24.82 4.34
C ARG A 530 -15.31 25.30 5.57
N GLN A 531 -14.29 24.52 5.95
CA GLN A 531 -13.42 24.79 7.07
C GLN A 531 -12.34 25.82 6.68
N ARG A 532 -11.79 26.53 7.67
CA ARG A 532 -10.68 27.45 7.42
C ARG A 532 -9.32 26.77 7.49
N ALA A 533 -9.23 25.67 8.25
CA ALA A 533 -8.01 24.88 8.43
C ALA A 533 -8.32 23.37 8.42
N PRO A 534 -7.30 22.49 8.34
CA PRO A 534 -7.48 21.04 8.50
C PRO A 534 -7.80 20.62 9.95
N PHE A 535 -8.04 21.56 10.83
CA PHE A 535 -8.49 21.40 12.20
C PHE A 535 -9.57 22.46 12.50
N PHE A 536 -10.40 22.24 13.50
CA PHE A 536 -11.50 23.13 13.83
C PHE A 536 -12.02 22.88 15.25
N GLN A 537 -12.87 23.77 15.73
CA GLN A 537 -13.63 23.59 16.95
C GLN A 537 -15.13 23.86 16.76
N VAL A 538 -15.95 23.18 17.57
CA VAL A 538 -17.37 23.52 17.77
C VAL A 538 -17.52 23.96 19.21
N ASN A 539 -17.84 25.24 19.40
CA ASN A 539 -17.92 25.85 20.71
C ASN A 539 -19.39 26.11 21.07
N THR A 540 -19.85 25.57 22.19
CA THR A 540 -21.16 25.86 22.79
C THR A 540 -21.01 26.34 24.21
N GLU A 541 -22.10 26.71 24.87
CA GLU A 541 -22.06 27.19 26.27
C GLU A 541 -21.44 26.15 27.22
N ARG A 542 -21.78 24.86 27.07
CA ARG A 542 -21.39 23.80 28.02
C ARG A 542 -20.56 22.67 27.42
N PHE A 543 -20.33 22.70 26.10
CA PHE A 543 -19.63 21.65 25.39
C PHE A 543 -18.64 22.25 24.42
N GLU A 544 -17.47 21.66 24.34
CA GLU A 544 -16.42 22.01 23.37
C GLU A 544 -15.95 20.76 22.64
N LEU A 545 -15.98 20.80 21.30
CA LEU A 545 -15.37 19.80 20.44
C LEU A 545 -14.14 20.42 19.78
N LEU A 546 -12.97 19.81 19.97
CA LEU A 546 -11.73 20.20 19.32
C LEU A 546 -11.30 19.07 18.37
N ALA A 547 -11.26 19.34 17.09
CA ALA A 547 -10.84 18.40 16.07
C ALA A 547 -9.44 18.77 15.59
N VAL A 548 -8.46 17.87 15.74
CA VAL A 548 -7.03 18.13 15.70
C VAL A 548 -6.33 17.23 14.69
N ASP A 549 -5.62 17.81 13.75
CA ASP A 549 -4.77 17.09 12.80
C ASP A 549 -3.43 16.72 13.46
N THR A 550 -3.19 15.43 13.66
CA THR A 550 -1.92 14.90 14.18
C THR A 550 -0.88 14.61 13.11
N GLY A 551 -1.20 14.87 11.83
CA GLY A 551 -0.33 14.59 10.68
C GLY A 551 0.02 13.12 10.56
N VAL A 552 1.14 12.84 9.90
CA VAL A 552 1.65 11.47 9.77
C VAL A 552 2.51 11.06 10.97
N ALA A 553 3.26 12.00 11.52
CA ALA A 553 4.26 11.74 12.57
C ALA A 553 3.71 11.89 14.01
N ARG A 554 2.39 11.92 14.19
CA ARG A 554 1.72 12.01 15.49
C ARG A 554 2.18 13.22 16.35
N ARG A 555 2.29 14.37 15.71
CA ARG A 555 2.67 15.62 16.36
C ARG A 555 1.88 16.79 15.79
N LEU A 556 1.89 17.92 16.46
CA LEU A 556 1.26 19.15 16.00
C LEU A 556 2.29 20.07 15.30
N ASP A 557 1.83 20.84 14.32
CA ASP A 557 2.54 22.02 13.89
C ASP A 557 2.44 23.14 14.96
N ARG A 558 3.34 24.12 14.89
CA ARG A 558 3.43 25.17 15.93
C ARG A 558 2.19 26.06 16.00
N ALA A 559 1.55 26.30 14.89
CA ALA A 559 0.37 27.18 14.85
C ALA A 559 -0.84 26.46 15.45
N GLN A 560 -1.04 25.19 15.08
CA GLN A 560 -2.10 24.35 15.65
C GLN A 560 -1.90 24.09 17.14
N GLN A 561 -0.65 23.88 17.58
CA GLN A 561 -0.36 23.72 19.01
C GLN A 561 -0.79 24.94 19.82
N ARG A 562 -0.41 26.15 19.40
CA ARG A 562 -0.81 27.40 20.05
C ARG A 562 -2.33 27.59 20.07
N TRP A 563 -2.99 27.25 18.97
CA TRP A 563 -4.45 27.30 18.91
C TRP A 563 -5.07 26.31 19.90
N LEU A 564 -4.60 25.06 19.92
CA LEU A 564 -5.13 24.00 20.80
C LEU A 564 -4.97 24.39 22.28
N GLU A 565 -3.80 24.89 22.67
CA GLU A 565 -3.55 25.38 24.02
C GLU A 565 -4.54 26.51 24.40
N ALA A 566 -4.73 27.49 23.52
CA ALA A 566 -5.67 28.59 23.75
C ALA A 566 -7.13 28.11 23.79
N ALA A 567 -7.52 27.16 22.94
CA ALA A 567 -8.86 26.61 22.90
C ALA A 567 -9.19 25.78 24.14
N LEU A 568 -8.25 24.95 24.61
CA LEU A 568 -8.39 24.19 25.83
C LEU A 568 -8.52 25.09 27.07
N GLU A 569 -7.73 26.20 27.12
CA GLU A 569 -7.84 27.18 28.19
C GLU A 569 -9.19 27.89 28.19
N ALA A 570 -9.68 28.28 27.00
CA ALA A 570 -11.00 28.91 26.85
C ALA A 570 -12.17 27.96 27.19
N ALA A 571 -11.96 26.65 27.02
CA ALA A 571 -12.97 25.63 27.27
C ALA A 571 -13.07 25.19 28.76
N ARG A 572 -12.32 25.80 29.65
CA ARG A 572 -12.36 25.45 31.08
C ARG A 572 -13.78 25.51 31.65
N GLY A 573 -14.15 24.46 32.37
CA GLY A 573 -15.48 24.33 32.95
C GLY A 573 -16.55 23.79 32.03
N LYS A 574 -16.26 23.58 30.75
CA LYS A 574 -17.11 22.87 29.79
C LYS A 574 -16.80 21.38 29.77
N PHE A 575 -17.67 20.62 29.16
CA PHE A 575 -17.33 19.26 28.71
C PHE A 575 -16.47 19.36 27.45
N ILE A 576 -15.25 18.84 27.51
CA ILE A 576 -14.28 18.90 26.41
C ILE A 576 -14.15 17.51 25.79
N MET A 577 -14.43 17.44 24.50
CA MET A 577 -14.17 16.27 23.66
C MET A 577 -13.13 16.64 22.60
N VAL A 578 -12.12 15.80 22.43
CA VAL A 578 -11.07 16.01 21.42
C VAL A 578 -11.12 14.86 20.42
N VAL A 579 -11.13 15.21 19.13
CA VAL A 579 -10.98 14.25 18.02
C VAL A 579 -9.57 14.39 17.47
N LEU A 580 -8.84 13.29 17.41
CA LEU A 580 -7.45 13.22 16.93
C LEU A 580 -7.38 12.36 15.66
N GLY A 581 -6.40 12.60 14.80
CA GLY A 581 -6.10 11.73 13.67
C GLY A 581 -5.56 10.35 14.07
N HIS A 582 -4.88 10.25 15.23
CA HIS A 582 -4.30 8.98 15.72
C HIS A 582 -4.73 8.73 17.18
N PRO A 583 -4.97 7.46 17.56
CA PRO A 583 -5.38 7.09 18.90
C PRO A 583 -4.21 7.07 19.89
N LEU A 584 -4.48 7.50 21.14
CA LEU A 584 -3.53 7.38 22.25
C LEU A 584 -3.44 5.95 22.80
N TYR A 585 -4.52 5.19 22.68
CA TYR A 585 -4.58 3.75 22.97
C TYR A 585 -5.18 3.02 21.78
N ALA A 586 -4.53 1.96 21.34
CA ALA A 586 -5.01 1.07 20.27
C ALA A 586 -4.40 -0.32 20.43
N GLY A 587 -5.12 -1.37 20.03
CA GLY A 587 -4.67 -2.75 20.13
C GLY A 587 -4.35 -3.21 21.56
N GLY A 588 -4.98 -2.59 22.58
CA GLY A 588 -4.69 -2.83 23.97
C GLY A 588 -3.41 -2.16 24.49
N LEU A 589 -2.72 -1.34 23.69
CA LEU A 589 -1.44 -0.72 24.03
C LEU A 589 -1.54 0.81 24.06
N TYR A 590 -0.71 1.42 24.90
CA TYR A 590 -0.48 2.87 24.87
C TYR A 590 0.43 3.23 23.70
N GLN A 591 -0.03 4.11 22.82
CA GLN A 591 0.63 4.39 21.53
C GLN A 591 1.68 5.50 21.60
N ALA A 592 1.70 6.29 22.66
CA ALA A 592 2.66 7.39 22.81
C ALA A 592 3.95 6.97 23.54
N ASP A 593 4.12 5.68 23.85
CA ASP A 593 5.34 5.17 24.47
C ASP A 593 6.53 5.33 23.51
N GLY A 594 7.58 6.03 23.97
CA GLY A 594 8.74 6.36 23.11
C GLY A 594 8.50 7.44 22.05
N GLN A 595 7.36 8.14 22.06
CA GLN A 595 7.01 9.23 21.16
C GLN A 595 6.77 10.53 21.97
N ASP A 596 7.82 11.31 22.19
CA ASP A 596 7.78 12.46 23.09
C ASP A 596 6.74 13.51 22.72
N ASP A 597 6.59 13.81 21.41
CA ASP A 597 5.63 14.79 20.90
C ASP A 597 4.18 14.32 21.13
N PHE A 598 3.90 13.05 20.86
CA PHE A 598 2.56 12.49 21.07
C PHE A 598 2.22 12.35 22.54
N ALA A 599 3.20 11.99 23.38
CA ALA A 599 3.06 12.00 24.83
C ALA A 599 2.85 13.42 25.39
N ALA A 600 3.41 14.46 24.75
CA ALA A 600 3.16 15.84 25.12
C ALA A 600 1.71 16.27 24.85
N ILE A 601 1.14 15.87 23.70
CA ILE A 601 -0.29 16.06 23.41
C ILE A 601 -1.13 15.39 24.49
N HIS A 602 -0.85 14.13 24.82
CA HIS A 602 -1.58 13.42 25.87
C HIS A 602 -1.55 14.14 27.22
N ARG A 603 -0.37 14.60 27.65
CA ARG A 603 -0.23 15.41 28.90
C ARG A 603 -1.07 16.68 28.84
N LEU A 604 -1.01 17.42 27.72
CA LEU A 604 -1.79 18.64 27.51
C LEU A 604 -3.29 18.40 27.70
N LEU A 605 -3.82 17.32 27.10
CA LEU A 605 -5.23 16.95 27.23
C LEU A 605 -5.63 16.60 28.68
N ARG A 606 -4.79 15.86 29.37
CA ARG A 606 -4.99 15.53 30.81
C ARG A 606 -4.97 16.77 31.69
N ASP A 607 -3.98 17.64 31.45
CA ASP A 607 -3.80 18.84 32.31
C ASP A 607 -4.96 19.85 32.18
N HIS A 608 -5.67 19.82 31.02
CA HIS A 608 -6.86 20.65 30.77
C HIS A 608 -8.18 19.92 31.05
N GLY A 609 -8.13 18.72 31.64
CA GLY A 609 -9.32 18.00 32.07
C GLY A 609 -10.24 17.55 30.91
N VAL A 610 -9.69 17.15 29.81
CA VAL A 610 -10.46 16.56 28.70
C VAL A 610 -11.16 15.29 29.18
N GLN A 611 -12.45 15.14 28.86
CA GLN A 611 -13.24 13.99 29.29
C GLN A 611 -13.25 12.85 28.29
N VAL A 612 -13.17 13.18 26.98
CA VAL A 612 -13.21 12.19 25.88
C VAL A 612 -12.17 12.53 24.82
N VAL A 613 -11.40 11.55 24.43
CA VAL A 613 -10.59 11.57 23.21
C VAL A 613 -11.12 10.49 22.28
N MET A 614 -11.36 10.84 21.00
CA MET A 614 -11.77 9.93 19.96
C MET A 614 -10.83 10.05 18.77
N ALA A 615 -10.45 8.92 18.16
CA ALA A 615 -9.52 8.91 17.03
C ALA A 615 -9.85 7.76 16.07
N GLY A 616 -9.41 7.87 14.82
CA GLY A 616 -9.40 6.79 13.82
C GLY A 616 -8.10 6.00 13.81
N ASP A 617 -7.54 5.74 12.61
CA ASP A 617 -6.25 5.07 12.31
C ASP A 617 -6.24 3.55 12.51
N THR A 618 -6.98 3.02 13.48
CA THR A 618 -7.19 1.58 13.63
C THR A 618 -8.63 1.25 13.24
N HIS A 619 -8.81 0.28 12.36
CA HIS A 619 -10.09 0.06 11.65
C HIS A 619 -11.06 -0.80 12.44
N ASP A 620 -11.29 -0.43 13.69
CA ASP A 620 -12.23 -1.07 14.60
C ASP A 620 -12.82 -0.07 15.61
N LEU A 621 -13.57 -0.55 16.58
CA LEU A 621 -14.05 0.26 17.69
C LEU A 621 -13.43 -0.25 18.99
N GLU A 622 -12.67 0.63 19.63
CA GLU A 622 -12.08 0.33 20.95
C GLU A 622 -12.46 1.40 21.97
N TYR A 623 -12.51 1.02 23.24
CA TYR A 623 -12.81 1.88 24.35
C TYR A 623 -11.87 1.60 25.52
N TYR A 624 -11.29 2.66 26.11
CA TYR A 624 -10.41 2.55 27.25
C TYR A 624 -10.71 3.65 28.27
N VAL A 625 -10.54 3.34 29.56
CA VAL A 625 -10.70 4.29 30.64
C VAL A 625 -9.34 4.50 31.32
N GLU A 626 -8.89 5.72 31.31
CA GLU A 626 -7.70 6.16 32.02
C GLU A 626 -8.12 6.98 33.24
N ARG A 627 -7.62 6.59 34.41
CA ARG A 627 -7.78 7.36 35.62
C ARG A 627 -6.44 7.98 36.02
N HIS A 628 -6.43 9.26 36.29
CA HIS A 628 -5.22 10.00 36.66
C HIS A 628 -5.51 11.04 37.70
N ASP A 629 -4.50 11.35 38.55
CA ASP A 629 -4.60 12.34 39.56
C ASP A 629 -4.20 13.71 39.02
N THR A 630 -5.00 14.72 39.32
CA THR A 630 -4.69 16.12 39.04
C THR A 630 -4.67 16.91 40.32
N PRO A 631 -4.11 18.14 40.37
CA PRO A 631 -4.20 19.00 41.53
C PRO A 631 -5.61 19.28 42.02
N GLY A 632 -6.61 19.15 41.10
CA GLY A 632 -8.04 19.30 41.41
C GLY A 632 -8.73 18.02 41.88
N GLY A 633 -8.00 16.91 42.04
CA GLY A 633 -8.55 15.57 42.35
C GLY A 633 -8.46 14.58 41.22
N PRO A 634 -8.94 13.35 41.45
CA PRO A 634 -8.90 12.31 40.45
C PRO A 634 -9.81 12.64 39.26
N GLN A 635 -9.26 12.50 38.05
CA GLN A 635 -10.00 12.69 36.80
C GLN A 635 -10.00 11.42 35.98
N THR A 636 -10.94 11.36 35.01
CA THR A 636 -11.10 10.23 34.13
C THR A 636 -11.13 10.70 32.69
N LEU A 637 -10.15 10.26 31.90
CA LEU A 637 -10.10 10.45 30.47
C LEU A 637 -10.54 9.15 29.78
N ARG A 638 -11.44 9.26 28.84
CA ARG A 638 -11.95 8.13 28.08
C ARG A 638 -11.45 8.22 26.64
N HIS A 639 -10.86 7.14 26.18
CA HIS A 639 -10.29 7.02 24.84
C HIS A 639 -11.17 6.12 24.01
N PHE A 640 -11.50 6.57 22.81
CA PHE A 640 -12.20 5.81 21.79
C PHE A 640 -11.32 5.71 20.56
N VAL A 641 -11.15 4.50 20.04
CA VAL A 641 -10.80 4.27 18.64
C VAL A 641 -12.10 4.12 17.88
N ASN A 642 -12.26 4.83 16.79
CA ASN A 642 -13.48 4.85 15.98
C ASN A 642 -13.13 4.87 14.49
N GLY A 643 -12.25 3.98 14.07
CA GLY A 643 -11.79 3.84 12.69
C GLY A 643 -12.51 2.79 11.86
N GLY A 644 -13.64 2.29 12.36
CA GLY A 644 -14.43 1.26 11.67
C GLY A 644 -15.32 1.79 10.54
N GLY A 645 -15.05 2.97 9.96
CA GLY A 645 -15.97 3.67 9.07
C GLY A 645 -16.09 3.14 7.65
N GLY A 646 -15.27 2.19 7.24
CA GLY A 646 -15.38 1.65 5.89
C GLY A 646 -14.08 1.17 5.27
N ALA A 647 -12.93 1.54 5.82
CA ALA A 647 -11.66 0.93 5.47
C ALA A 647 -11.65 -0.57 5.78
N TYR A 648 -10.67 -1.29 5.24
CA TYR A 648 -10.49 -2.70 5.52
C TYR A 648 -10.47 -2.96 7.04
N LEU A 649 -11.23 -3.95 7.48
CA LEU A 649 -11.32 -4.25 8.90
C LEU A 649 -9.98 -4.78 9.42
N SER A 650 -9.43 -4.16 10.46
CA SER A 650 -8.25 -4.65 11.15
C SER A 650 -8.63 -5.82 12.08
N PHE A 651 -8.72 -7.04 11.53
CA PHE A 651 -8.82 -8.24 12.35
C PHE A 651 -7.64 -8.41 13.31
N GLY A 652 -6.57 -7.64 13.08
CA GLY A 652 -5.38 -7.62 13.90
C GLY A 652 -5.69 -7.49 15.36
N THR A 653 -6.50 -6.52 15.73
CA THR A 653 -6.87 -6.28 17.11
C THR A 653 -7.66 -7.45 17.69
N ALA A 654 -8.65 -7.98 16.98
CA ALA A 654 -9.43 -9.15 17.43
C ALA A 654 -8.60 -10.44 17.50
N LEU A 655 -7.54 -10.58 16.69
CA LEU A 655 -6.69 -11.77 16.62
C LEU A 655 -5.49 -11.72 17.56
N SER A 656 -4.92 -10.53 17.79
CA SER A 656 -3.73 -10.35 18.63
C SER A 656 -4.03 -10.43 20.12
N TRP A 657 -5.31 -10.50 20.51
CA TRP A 657 -5.68 -10.65 21.91
C TRP A 657 -5.45 -12.04 22.43
N PRO A 658 -4.40 -12.17 23.21
CA PRO A 658 -4.59 -12.55 24.61
C PRO A 658 -3.74 -11.72 25.58
N ARG A 659 -3.16 -10.60 25.17
CA ARG A 659 -2.42 -9.75 26.10
C ARG A 659 -3.40 -8.92 26.90
N GLU A 660 -3.14 -8.79 28.20
CA GLU A 660 -3.90 -7.93 29.06
C GLU A 660 -3.74 -6.48 28.58
N PRO A 661 -4.84 -5.77 28.27
CA PRO A 661 -4.77 -4.39 27.81
C PRO A 661 -4.08 -3.47 28.82
N ALA A 662 -3.41 -2.41 28.34
CA ALA A 662 -2.72 -1.44 29.16
C ALA A 662 -3.66 -0.66 30.12
N ALA A 663 -4.95 -0.58 29.78
CA ALA A 663 -5.99 -0.01 30.64
C ALA A 663 -6.76 -1.10 31.37
N SER A 664 -7.10 -0.87 32.65
CA SER A 664 -7.87 -1.83 33.46
C SER A 664 -9.32 -1.95 33.01
N THR A 665 -9.88 -0.90 32.43
CA THR A 665 -11.26 -0.86 31.91
C THR A 665 -11.19 -0.65 30.42
N TRP A 666 -11.73 -1.60 29.66
CA TRP A 666 -11.67 -1.61 28.19
C TRP A 666 -12.82 -2.36 27.57
N ALA A 667 -13.16 -2.01 26.34
CA ALA A 667 -14.06 -2.76 25.49
C ALA A 667 -13.62 -2.68 24.02
N PHE A 668 -13.93 -3.72 23.26
CA PHE A 668 -13.53 -3.89 21.89
C PHE A 668 -14.65 -4.44 21.01
N TYR A 669 -14.76 -3.94 19.80
CA TYR A 669 -15.66 -4.46 18.78
C TYR A 669 -14.90 -4.48 17.43
N PRO A 670 -14.90 -5.62 16.72
CA PRO A 670 -15.59 -6.87 17.06
C PRO A 670 -14.90 -7.67 18.19
N GLY A 671 -15.67 -8.33 18.99
CA GLY A 671 -15.11 -9.27 19.99
C GLY A 671 -14.55 -10.52 19.29
N ARG A 672 -13.37 -10.99 19.73
CA ARG A 672 -12.64 -12.13 19.14
C ARG A 672 -13.52 -13.38 18.94
N ALA A 673 -14.25 -13.77 19.95
CA ALA A 673 -15.09 -14.97 19.88
C ALA A 673 -16.16 -14.87 18.80
N ARG A 674 -16.69 -13.68 18.54
CA ARG A 674 -17.66 -13.45 17.46
C ARG A 674 -17.03 -13.49 16.09
N VAL A 675 -15.87 -12.86 15.92
CA VAL A 675 -15.10 -12.96 14.67
C VAL A 675 -14.79 -14.41 14.35
N GLU A 676 -14.25 -15.16 15.32
CA GLU A 676 -13.95 -16.58 15.18
C GLU A 676 -15.19 -17.41 14.81
N ALA A 677 -16.31 -17.19 15.49
CA ALA A 677 -17.55 -17.91 15.22
C ALA A 677 -18.08 -17.64 13.80
N LYS A 678 -18.09 -16.37 13.36
CA LYS A 678 -18.54 -16.01 12.00
C LYS A 678 -17.61 -16.52 10.91
N ILE A 679 -16.30 -16.40 11.10
CA ILE A 679 -15.34 -16.94 10.13
C ILE A 679 -15.43 -18.46 10.04
N ASN A 680 -15.59 -19.16 11.18
CA ASN A 680 -15.79 -20.60 11.19
C ASN A 680 -17.08 -21.00 10.49
N ALA A 681 -18.18 -20.27 10.69
CA ALA A 681 -19.45 -20.52 10.03
C ALA A 681 -19.41 -20.24 8.52
N ALA A 682 -18.71 -19.18 8.12
CA ALA A 682 -18.58 -18.79 6.71
C ALA A 682 -17.48 -19.57 5.97
N THR A 683 -16.54 -20.22 6.70
CA THR A 683 -15.39 -20.90 6.09
C THR A 683 -15.71 -22.38 5.92
N PRO A 684 -15.78 -22.90 4.67
CA PRO A 684 -15.91 -24.33 4.45
C PRO A 684 -14.79 -25.12 5.15
N GLY A 685 -15.09 -26.32 5.65
CA GLY A 685 -14.18 -27.12 6.45
C GLY A 685 -12.81 -27.36 5.81
N TRP A 686 -12.73 -27.39 4.47
CA TRP A 686 -11.48 -27.52 3.73
C TRP A 686 -10.60 -26.26 3.75
N LYS A 687 -11.15 -25.08 4.11
CA LYS A 687 -10.40 -23.81 4.30
C LYS A 687 -9.87 -23.65 5.73
N TRP A 688 -10.25 -24.52 6.65
CA TRP A 688 -9.84 -24.45 8.06
C TRP A 688 -8.30 -24.38 8.27
N PRO A 689 -7.43 -25.13 7.53
CA PRO A 689 -5.99 -25.03 7.73
C PRO A 689 -5.43 -23.63 7.52
N LEU A 690 -6.05 -22.87 6.63
CA LEU A 690 -5.66 -21.53 6.28
C LEU A 690 -6.03 -20.53 7.40
N TRP A 691 -7.23 -20.63 7.92
CA TRP A 691 -7.68 -19.89 9.09
C TRP A 691 -6.84 -20.20 10.33
N TRP A 692 -6.53 -21.45 10.56
CA TRP A 692 -5.63 -21.86 11.63
C TRP A 692 -4.23 -21.28 11.44
N TRP A 693 -3.72 -21.24 10.24
CA TRP A 693 -2.42 -20.66 9.90
C TRP A 693 -2.36 -19.16 10.22
N THR A 694 -3.32 -18.36 9.81
CA THR A 694 -3.36 -16.92 10.08
C THR A 694 -3.38 -16.60 11.57
N ARG A 695 -3.97 -17.45 12.40
CA ARG A 695 -3.99 -17.29 13.86
C ARG A 695 -2.64 -17.52 14.55
N GLN A 696 -1.68 -18.13 13.88
CA GLN A 696 -0.36 -18.43 14.48
C GLN A 696 0.62 -17.25 14.36
N PHE A 697 0.28 -16.22 13.59
CA PHE A 697 1.17 -15.12 13.28
C PHE A 697 0.72 -13.85 14.02
N ASP A 698 1.24 -13.67 15.23
CA ASP A 698 1.01 -12.49 16.07
C ASP A 698 2.28 -11.64 16.29
N ALA A 699 3.37 -11.95 15.57
CA ALA A 699 4.63 -11.25 15.67
C ALA A 699 5.18 -10.86 14.29
N TRP A 700 5.87 -9.72 14.24
CA TRP A 700 6.54 -9.30 13.00
C TRP A 700 7.43 -10.42 12.40
N PRO A 701 7.43 -10.62 11.06
CA PRO A 701 6.72 -9.88 10.00
C PRO A 701 5.26 -10.32 9.79
N PHE A 702 4.73 -11.16 10.65
CA PHE A 702 3.43 -11.80 10.55
C PHE A 702 2.48 -11.35 11.67
N SER A 703 2.63 -10.09 12.11
CA SER A 703 1.67 -9.50 13.05
C SER A 703 0.26 -9.49 12.45
N ALA A 704 -0.73 -9.45 13.32
CA ALA A 704 -2.11 -9.46 12.88
C ALA A 704 -2.47 -8.19 12.08
N GLU A 705 -1.84 -7.04 12.39
CA GLU A 705 -1.97 -5.81 11.60
C GLU A 705 -1.35 -5.97 10.21
N TRP A 706 -0.16 -6.58 10.12
CA TRP A 706 0.47 -6.84 8.84
C TRP A 706 -0.37 -7.78 7.97
N LEU A 707 -0.94 -8.83 8.56
CA LEU A 707 -1.84 -9.74 7.87
C LEU A 707 -3.12 -9.01 7.44
N SER A 708 -3.68 -8.14 8.27
CA SER A 708 -4.86 -7.34 7.93
C SER A 708 -4.57 -6.37 6.78
N ALA A 709 -3.42 -5.72 6.79
CA ALA A 709 -2.96 -4.86 5.69
C ALA A 709 -2.59 -5.64 4.42
N ALA A 710 -2.14 -6.90 4.56
CA ALA A 710 -1.71 -7.74 3.45
C ALA A 710 -2.86 -8.51 2.79
N PHE A 711 -3.93 -8.76 3.53
CA PHE A 711 -5.11 -9.48 3.04
C PHE A 711 -6.29 -8.51 3.06
N ASP A 712 -6.83 -8.23 1.89
CA ASP A 712 -8.03 -7.44 1.75
C ASP A 712 -9.25 -8.21 2.31
N TYR A 713 -9.72 -7.78 3.48
CA TYR A 713 -10.89 -8.36 4.15
C TYR A 713 -12.20 -7.62 3.80
N ASN A 714 -12.27 -6.95 2.67
CA ASN A 714 -13.47 -6.27 2.19
C ASN A 714 -14.60 -7.23 1.77
N VAL A 715 -14.60 -8.43 2.34
CA VAL A 715 -15.58 -9.49 2.15
C VAL A 715 -16.19 -9.84 3.50
N ALA A 716 -17.48 -10.09 3.52
CA ALA A 716 -18.18 -10.52 4.75
C ALA A 716 -17.40 -11.63 5.50
N PRO A 717 -17.38 -11.59 6.83
CA PRO A 717 -18.24 -10.82 7.73
C PRO A 717 -17.75 -9.40 7.96
N PHE A 718 -18.66 -8.43 7.88
CA PHE A 718 -18.38 -7.00 8.08
C PHE A 718 -18.65 -6.59 9.53
N TYR A 719 -17.77 -5.78 10.08
CA TYR A 719 -17.81 -5.26 11.45
C TYR A 719 -17.57 -3.74 11.52
N GLN A 720 -17.89 -3.05 10.46
CA GLN A 720 -17.79 -1.60 10.41
C GLN A 720 -18.68 -0.95 11.46
N SER A 721 -18.25 0.24 11.92
CA SER A 721 -18.91 0.95 13.01
C SER A 721 -18.69 2.46 12.93
N PHE A 722 -19.55 3.21 13.60
CA PHE A 722 -19.40 4.64 13.89
C PHE A 722 -20.02 4.95 15.25
N VAL A 723 -19.77 6.16 15.76
CA VAL A 723 -20.32 6.60 17.05
C VAL A 723 -21.18 7.84 16.85
N GLU A 724 -22.42 7.76 17.35
CA GLU A 724 -23.30 8.91 17.53
C GLU A 724 -23.06 9.50 18.91
N VAL A 725 -22.81 10.80 18.99
CA VAL A 725 -22.57 11.54 20.23
C VAL A 725 -23.77 12.43 20.49
N ARG A 726 -24.46 12.22 21.61
CA ARG A 726 -25.58 13.06 22.05
C ARG A 726 -25.13 13.97 23.19
N VAL A 727 -25.17 15.25 22.95
CA VAL A 727 -24.84 16.28 23.88
C VAL A 727 -26.14 16.78 24.50
N GLU A 728 -26.36 16.50 25.80
CA GLU A 728 -27.62 16.76 26.49
C GLU A 728 -27.37 17.73 27.68
N PRO A 729 -27.13 19.02 27.42
CA PRO A 729 -26.92 20.03 28.46
C PRO A 729 -28.12 20.13 29.41
N SER A 730 -29.33 19.93 28.93
CA SER A 730 -30.55 19.89 29.74
C SER A 730 -30.53 18.81 30.82
N LEU A 731 -29.84 17.67 30.55
CA LEU A 731 -29.68 16.54 31.48
C LEU A 731 -28.27 16.48 32.10
N GLY A 732 -27.40 17.44 31.81
CA GLY A 732 -26.03 17.50 32.34
C GLY A 732 -25.17 16.31 31.94
N ARG A 733 -25.30 15.80 30.75
CA ARG A 733 -24.57 14.58 30.29
C ARG A 733 -24.27 14.57 28.81
N VAL A 734 -23.29 13.75 28.45
CA VAL A 734 -22.99 13.35 27.05
C VAL A 734 -23.16 11.83 26.96
N ARG A 735 -23.80 11.37 25.92
CA ARG A 735 -23.95 9.95 25.61
C ARG A 735 -23.23 9.58 24.32
N LEU A 736 -22.47 8.48 24.34
CA LEU A 736 -21.82 7.91 23.17
C LEU A 736 -22.52 6.59 22.82
N LEU A 737 -22.99 6.51 21.59
CA LEU A 737 -23.90 5.48 21.11
C LEU A 737 -23.28 4.82 19.86
N PRO A 738 -22.59 3.68 20.01
CA PRO A 738 -21.97 3.02 18.88
C PRO A 738 -22.99 2.31 18.00
N TRP A 739 -22.78 2.43 16.70
CA TRP A 739 -23.54 1.79 15.63
C TRP A 739 -22.64 0.81 14.87
N GLY A 740 -23.20 -0.28 14.42
CA GLY A 740 -22.56 -1.25 13.54
C GLY A 740 -23.39 -1.51 12.30
N VAL A 741 -22.99 -2.46 11.50
CA VAL A 741 -23.64 -2.82 10.21
C VAL A 741 -25.12 -3.20 10.38
N HIS A 742 -25.54 -3.68 11.55
CA HIS A 742 -26.91 -4.12 11.83
C HIS A 742 -27.68 -3.17 12.79
N GLY A 743 -27.24 -1.94 12.93
CA GLY A 743 -27.83 -0.94 13.83
C GLY A 743 -27.00 -0.73 15.08
N ARG A 744 -27.65 -0.25 16.17
CA ARG A 744 -27.00 0.00 17.47
C ARG A 744 -26.32 -1.26 18.00
N LEU A 745 -25.02 -1.12 18.36
CA LEU A 745 -24.29 -2.22 19.00
C LEU A 745 -24.89 -2.54 20.36
N ARG A 746 -24.84 -3.83 20.73
CA ARG A 746 -25.28 -4.35 22.02
C ARG A 746 -24.10 -4.75 22.88
N TRP A 747 -24.26 -4.77 24.20
CA TRP A 747 -23.19 -5.18 25.11
C TRP A 747 -22.61 -6.56 24.79
N GLY A 748 -23.46 -7.48 24.32
CA GLY A 748 -23.05 -8.82 23.87
C GLY A 748 -22.26 -8.83 22.54
N ASP A 749 -22.15 -7.71 21.82
CA ASP A 749 -21.34 -7.60 20.61
C ASP A 749 -19.88 -7.29 20.93
N LEU A 750 -19.63 -6.74 22.13
CA LEU A 750 -18.32 -6.35 22.59
C LEU A 750 -17.62 -7.50 23.32
N GLN A 751 -16.30 -7.45 23.29
CA GLN A 751 -15.46 -8.11 24.27
C GLN A 751 -14.97 -7.00 25.24
N SER A 752 -15.12 -7.22 26.54
CA SER A 752 -14.84 -6.16 27.51
C SER A 752 -14.37 -6.70 28.85
N SER A 753 -13.69 -5.83 29.62
CA SER A 753 -13.48 -6.04 31.04
C SER A 753 -14.84 -6.05 31.78
N SER A 754 -14.87 -6.68 32.94
CA SER A 754 -16.11 -6.94 33.71
C SER A 754 -16.83 -5.69 34.21
N ASP A 755 -16.14 -4.56 34.29
CA ASP A 755 -16.64 -3.28 34.84
C ASP A 755 -17.18 -2.31 33.76
N VAL A 756 -17.11 -2.68 32.48
CA VAL A 756 -17.57 -1.81 31.37
C VAL A 756 -19.07 -1.72 31.26
N MET A 757 -19.75 -2.87 31.40
CA MET A 757 -21.21 -2.89 31.32
C MET A 757 -21.82 -2.36 32.62
N PRO A 758 -22.67 -1.33 32.54
CA PRO A 758 -23.29 -0.78 33.74
C PRO A 758 -24.13 -1.81 34.48
N ALA A 759 -24.18 -1.72 35.79
CA ALA A 759 -25.00 -2.59 36.62
C ALA A 759 -26.48 -2.52 36.20
N GLY A 760 -27.12 -3.69 36.10
CA GLY A 760 -28.55 -3.82 35.71
C GLY A 760 -28.79 -3.84 34.20
N ARG A 761 -27.74 -3.77 33.37
CA ARG A 761 -27.82 -4.00 31.92
C ARG A 761 -27.57 -5.46 31.56
N SER A 762 -28.15 -5.90 30.46
CA SER A 762 -27.95 -7.24 29.86
C SER A 762 -27.11 -7.19 28.58
N SER A 763 -26.61 -8.34 28.16
CA SER A 763 -25.91 -8.48 26.88
C SER A 763 -26.75 -8.09 25.64
N HIS A 764 -28.08 -8.07 25.79
CA HIS A 764 -29.01 -7.71 24.71
C HIS A 764 -29.33 -6.21 24.65
N ASP A 765 -28.98 -5.46 25.69
CA ASP A 765 -29.21 -4.02 25.71
C ASP A 765 -28.23 -3.30 24.79
N PRO A 766 -28.67 -2.18 24.16
CA PRO A 766 -27.78 -1.35 23.36
C PRO A 766 -26.66 -0.77 24.21
N VAL A 767 -25.47 -0.69 23.62
CA VAL A 767 -24.31 -0.02 24.23
C VAL A 767 -24.58 1.47 24.32
N GLU A 768 -24.33 2.00 25.51
CA GLU A 768 -24.44 3.41 25.81
C GLU A 768 -23.47 3.78 26.92
N TRP A 769 -22.51 4.64 26.57
CA TRP A 769 -21.63 5.24 27.56
C TRP A 769 -22.15 6.62 27.95
N VAL A 770 -22.47 6.79 29.21
CA VAL A 770 -23.02 8.06 29.76
C VAL A 770 -21.93 8.74 30.56
N ILE A 771 -21.60 9.97 30.21
CA ILE A 771 -20.56 10.76 30.85
C ILE A 771 -21.19 12.04 31.39
N PRO A 772 -21.09 12.32 32.68
CA PRO A 772 -21.63 13.55 33.25
C PRO A 772 -20.83 14.77 32.74
N MET A 773 -21.56 15.86 32.48
CA MET A 773 -20.95 17.15 32.23
C MET A 773 -20.47 17.80 33.54
N PRO A 774 -19.40 18.61 33.53
CA PRO A 774 -19.01 19.42 34.67
C PRO A 774 -20.16 20.30 35.15
N LEU A 775 -20.36 20.38 36.44
CA LEU A 775 -21.27 21.34 37.04
C LEU A 775 -20.67 22.73 36.84
N GLY A 776 -21.26 23.56 35.98
CA GLY A 776 -20.77 24.91 35.71
C GLY A 776 -20.76 25.73 36.98
N GLY A 777 -19.60 26.21 37.39
CA GLY A 777 -19.48 27.14 38.49
C GLY A 777 -18.19 27.18 39.30
N ASP A 778 -17.48 26.06 39.40
CA ASP A 778 -16.24 26.04 40.22
C ASP A 778 -15.08 25.39 39.46
N ALA A 779 -14.47 26.13 38.52
CA ALA A 779 -13.15 25.74 38.04
C ALA A 779 -12.10 26.15 39.08
N PRO A 780 -11.28 25.24 39.63
CA PRO A 780 -10.18 25.60 40.48
C PRO A 780 -9.20 26.51 39.74
N ALA A 781 -8.75 27.59 40.38
CA ALA A 781 -7.78 28.52 39.82
C ALA A 781 -6.49 27.79 39.40
N PRO A 782 -5.84 28.18 38.31
CA PRO A 782 -4.62 27.53 37.86
C PRO A 782 -3.51 27.68 38.91
N PRO A 783 -2.65 26.65 39.07
CA PRO A 783 -1.43 26.84 39.86
C PRO A 783 -0.57 27.89 39.15
N ALA A 784 -0.13 28.90 39.90
CA ALA A 784 0.76 29.95 39.43
C ALA A 784 2.01 29.29 38.80
N MET A 785 2.28 29.58 37.53
CA MET A 785 3.54 29.18 36.86
C MET A 785 4.72 29.70 37.69
N ARG A 786 5.55 28.79 38.16
CA ARG A 786 6.88 29.07 38.67
C ARG A 786 7.92 28.61 37.69
#